data_be1493f8eb995d5817f647b52b85bd19
#
_entry.id   be1493f8eb995d5817f647b52b85bd19
#
_cell.length_a   1.000
_cell.length_b   1.000
_cell.length_c   1.000
_cell.angle_alpha   90.00
_cell.angle_beta   90.00
_cell.angle_gamma   90.00
#
_symmetry.space_group_name_H-M   'P 1'
#
loop_
_entity.id
_entity.type
_entity.pdbx_description
1 polymer ?
#
loop_
_entity_poly.entity_id
_entity_poly.type
_entity_poly.pdbx_seq_one_letter_code
_entity_poly.pdbx_strand_id
1 'polypeptide(L)'
;MQTRTEKGGKNSEGPIGTGLVIERRFTTIGEDPFDQFDWIEMDVEIRNADGSLAHRIDDVRLPSGFSGVAGKVLAQKYLRKAGVPAILRKVKEKGVPTWLQRSEPDHEKLQSLDPEKRFIGESHGRELFRRLAGTWTYWGWKHGYFEAEADARAYFDEMCYLIASQRSAPNSPQWFNTGLHWAYGIEGPAQGHRYIDPSTGELMTSTNAYEHPQPHACFIQSVSDSLVGGTDSIMGLWNREALLFKYGSGTGSNFSNIRGSGEPLSGGGTSSGLISFLKIGDRAAGAIKSGGTTRRAAKMVTLDLDHPDIEEYIDWKLSEEEKVSALVIGSNLLQSHADAIMDAIWSFDGEGDRLDMNDNRELKKAAAKAIKNHVPNSHVKRFLDLAEQGWKSIHFDKMDTDWQGEGYGTVSGQNSNNSVRVPNSFMDALENNGTWNLYHRTELKNASENGREPEPCRSMPAKELWDKVAYTAWACADPGVQFDTTINEWHTCPEGGRINGSNPCSEYMFLDDTACNLASINLLHYFDTDAQKFDIPSFQHSVRLWTMTLEISVLMAQFPSEEIARKSYEYRTLGLGYCNLGSLLMHMGIPYADDRAYAVCGALSSIMCGESYATSAELAGSLGPFPKYHENADHMLKVMRNHKRAAYDAKGSEYEGLTITPMGIDAKRCPSDLLDAAKSAWDRAVHGGEEYGYRNAQTTVIAPTGTIGLVMAADTTGVEPQFSLVQYKQLAGGGTLRIINRGVPSALKRLGYKDSEVTAIVDHIMGTGRLSGSPGLDPSVLKEKGFTDEVLSNIESSMPDVFDIRSAFSPSVLGDDFCKSVLAMTDEDCQNVFFDTLAHIGLSAEDIERANDVIFGYGSIEGAPGLKEEHLAVFDCATPCGKHGTRSIDWQAHVLMMAAAQPFISGAISKTINMPASASIDDIREAYELSHSTMNKACAVYRDGSKLSQPCLLYTSDAADDQA
;
A
#
# COMPACT_ATOMS: atom_id res chain seq x y z
N MET A 1 -48.69 -11.72 -8.47
CA MET A 1 -49.69 -11.39 -7.41
C MET A 1 -50.17 -12.69 -6.78
N GLN A 2 -49.54 -13.12 -5.69
CA GLN A 2 -50.15 -14.03 -4.70
C GLN A 2 -49.47 -13.75 -3.35
N THR A 3 -50.25 -13.22 -2.47
CA THR A 3 -49.98 -12.90 -1.07
C THR A 3 -49.63 -14.15 -0.29
N ARG A 4 -48.43 -14.17 0.34
CA ARG A 4 -48.10 -15.14 1.40
C ARG A 4 -48.46 -14.51 2.75
N THR A 5 -49.45 -15.09 3.37
CA THR A 5 -49.90 -14.82 4.73
C THR A 5 -48.87 -15.31 5.75
N GLU A 6 -48.63 -14.47 6.74
CA GLU A 6 -47.91 -14.80 7.97
C GLU A 6 -48.45 -16.02 8.68
N LYS A 7 -47.56 -16.94 9.06
CA LYS A 7 -47.81 -17.88 10.17
C LYS A 7 -46.60 -17.86 11.12
N GLY A 8 -46.87 -17.46 12.32
CA GLY A 8 -45.93 -17.38 13.42
C GLY A 8 -45.40 -18.72 13.92
N GLY A 9 -44.19 -18.65 14.38
CA GLY A 9 -43.54 -19.38 15.43
C GLY A 9 -43.46 -20.91 15.35
N LYS A 10 -42.24 -21.41 15.15
CA LYS A 10 -41.67 -22.57 15.93
C LYS A 10 -40.20 -22.77 15.63
N ASN A 11 -39.43 -22.91 16.72
CA ASN A 11 -38.10 -23.46 16.90
C ASN A 11 -37.29 -23.83 15.64
N SER A 12 -36.20 -23.14 15.41
CA SER A 12 -35.20 -23.42 14.38
C SER A 12 -34.48 -24.75 14.63
N GLU A 13 -34.85 -25.75 13.90
CA GLU A 13 -33.93 -26.82 13.48
C GLU A 13 -32.92 -26.17 12.49
N GLY A 14 -31.64 -26.61 12.51
CA GLY A 14 -30.56 -26.01 11.74
C GLY A 14 -30.83 -25.86 10.23
N PRO A 15 -29.98 -25.13 9.50
CA PRO A 15 -30.26 -24.65 8.16
C PRO A 15 -30.64 -25.81 7.22
N ILE A 16 -31.82 -25.71 6.65
CA ILE A 16 -32.30 -26.57 5.58
C ILE A 16 -31.65 -26.11 4.29
N GLY A 17 -30.77 -26.94 3.70
CA GLY A 17 -30.10 -26.91 2.41
C GLY A 17 -30.48 -25.79 1.41
N THR A 18 -30.00 -24.58 1.66
CA THR A 18 -30.15 -23.44 0.74
C THR A 18 -28.81 -22.86 0.33
N GLY A 19 -27.70 -23.36 0.92
CA GLY A 19 -26.34 -22.88 0.67
C GLY A 19 -25.77 -23.26 -0.70
N LEU A 20 -24.53 -22.90 -0.94
CA LEU A 20 -23.82 -23.16 -2.21
C LEU A 20 -23.09 -24.50 -2.18
N VAL A 21 -23.06 -25.17 -3.32
CA VAL A 21 -22.18 -26.31 -3.59
C VAL A 21 -20.77 -25.81 -3.88
N ILE A 22 -19.78 -26.44 -3.26
CA ILE A 22 -18.36 -26.10 -3.43
C ILE A 22 -17.62 -27.23 -4.14
N GLU A 23 -17.21 -26.96 -5.36
CA GLU A 23 -16.35 -27.86 -6.12
C GLU A 23 -14.91 -27.81 -5.57
N ARG A 24 -14.18 -28.95 -5.67
CA ARG A 24 -12.74 -29.01 -5.39
C ARG A 24 -11.97 -28.81 -6.67
N ARG A 25 -10.97 -27.95 -6.63
CA ARG A 25 -10.08 -27.72 -7.75
C ARG A 25 -8.60 -27.90 -7.41
N PHE A 26 -8.22 -27.52 -6.22
CA PHE A 26 -6.83 -27.59 -5.74
C PHE A 26 -6.59 -28.74 -4.78
N THR A 27 -7.63 -29.30 -4.20
CA THR A 27 -7.53 -30.29 -3.14
C THR A 27 -8.29 -31.59 -3.45
N THR A 28 -7.89 -32.68 -2.84
CA THR A 28 -8.49 -34.02 -3.00
C THR A 28 -9.28 -34.38 -1.75
N ILE A 29 -10.43 -35.08 -1.94
CA ILE A 29 -11.25 -35.57 -0.82
C ILE A 29 -10.44 -36.55 0.03
N GLY A 30 -10.39 -36.30 1.33
CA GLY A 30 -9.75 -37.18 2.31
C GLY A 30 -8.25 -36.96 2.50
N GLU A 31 -7.64 -36.07 1.74
CA GLU A 31 -6.25 -35.67 1.92
C GLU A 31 -6.16 -34.34 2.71
N ASP A 32 -5.10 -34.17 3.54
CA ASP A 32 -4.84 -32.88 4.20
C ASP A 32 -4.27 -31.91 3.16
N PRO A 33 -4.85 -30.71 2.93
CA PRO A 33 -4.39 -29.77 1.93
C PRO A 33 -2.92 -29.36 2.13
N PHE A 34 -2.40 -29.49 3.33
CA PHE A 34 -1.01 -29.14 3.66
C PHE A 34 0.02 -30.22 3.31
N ASP A 35 -0.41 -31.44 2.98
CA ASP A 35 0.49 -32.52 2.56
C ASP A 35 1.03 -32.32 1.13
N GLN A 36 0.48 -31.34 0.41
CA GLN A 36 0.93 -30.91 -0.93
C GLN A 36 2.15 -29.96 -0.90
N PHE A 37 2.62 -29.56 0.30
CA PHE A 37 3.69 -28.58 0.44
C PHE A 37 4.93 -29.19 1.10
N ASP A 38 6.10 -28.82 0.56
CA ASP A 38 7.35 -28.98 1.28
C ASP A 38 7.45 -27.89 2.36
N TRP A 39 7.92 -28.25 3.55
CA TRP A 39 8.01 -27.34 4.69
C TRP A 39 9.45 -27.00 5.00
N ILE A 40 9.72 -25.72 5.30
CA ILE A 40 11.01 -25.22 5.76
C ILE A 40 10.91 -24.75 7.22
N GLU A 41 12.03 -24.82 7.92
CA GLU A 41 12.21 -24.22 9.25
C GLU A 41 13.10 -22.98 9.13
N MET A 42 12.76 -21.92 9.85
CA MET A 42 13.54 -20.69 9.89
C MET A 42 13.43 -19.99 11.23
N ASP A 43 14.52 -19.38 11.67
CA ASP A 43 14.51 -18.47 12.83
C ASP A 43 14.21 -17.05 12.36
N VAL A 44 13.39 -16.34 13.12
CA VAL A 44 13.00 -14.97 12.80
C VAL A 44 13.31 -14.05 13.97
N GLU A 45 14.19 -13.09 13.76
CA GLU A 45 14.49 -12.01 14.69
C GLU A 45 13.71 -10.75 14.34
N ILE A 46 13.12 -10.13 15.35
CA ILE A 46 12.48 -8.81 15.29
C ILE A 46 13.37 -7.86 16.06
N ARG A 47 13.87 -6.82 15.38
CA ARG A 47 14.75 -5.81 15.96
C ARG A 47 14.05 -4.46 16.05
N ASN A 48 14.37 -3.70 17.09
CA ASN A 48 13.97 -2.30 17.21
C ASN A 48 14.76 -1.41 16.23
N ALA A 49 14.34 -0.16 16.06
CA ALA A 49 15.02 0.81 15.19
C ALA A 49 16.48 1.07 15.59
N ASP A 50 16.83 0.89 16.87
CA ASP A 50 18.19 0.99 17.41
C ASP A 50 19.05 -0.27 17.19
N GLY A 51 18.52 -1.28 16.45
CA GLY A 51 19.18 -2.55 16.21
C GLY A 51 19.11 -3.57 17.35
N SER A 52 18.57 -3.22 18.53
CA SER A 52 18.40 -4.15 19.65
C SER A 52 17.34 -5.21 19.35
N LEU A 53 17.57 -6.44 19.87
CA LEU A 53 16.64 -7.54 19.69
C LEU A 53 15.35 -7.29 20.49
N ALA A 54 14.21 -7.12 19.79
CA ALA A 54 12.91 -6.95 20.41
C ALA A 54 12.23 -8.30 20.71
N HIS A 55 12.32 -9.26 19.78
CA HIS A 55 11.73 -10.58 19.92
C HIS A 55 12.41 -11.56 18.96
N ARG A 56 12.45 -12.83 19.34
CA ARG A 56 12.93 -13.94 18.49
C ARG A 56 11.88 -15.05 18.51
N ILE A 57 11.62 -15.61 17.34
CA ILE A 57 10.77 -16.80 17.16
C ILE A 57 11.65 -17.84 16.51
N ASP A 58 11.93 -18.91 17.26
CA ASP A 58 12.74 -20.05 16.79
C ASP A 58 11.83 -21.09 16.13
N ASP A 59 12.41 -21.88 15.22
CA ASP A 59 11.79 -23.05 14.60
C ASP A 59 10.43 -22.74 13.89
N VAL A 60 10.31 -21.57 13.26
CA VAL A 60 9.11 -21.21 12.49
C VAL A 60 9.01 -22.13 11.28
N ARG A 61 7.89 -22.88 11.18
CA ARG A 61 7.62 -23.81 10.07
C ARG A 61 6.64 -23.24 9.07
N LEU A 62 7.09 -23.08 7.82
CA LEU A 62 6.29 -22.53 6.71
C LEU A 62 6.43 -23.39 5.46
N PRO A 63 5.46 -23.35 4.51
CA PRO A 63 5.67 -23.90 3.18
C PRO A 63 6.88 -23.27 2.49
N SER A 64 7.60 -24.03 1.67
CA SER A 64 8.86 -23.62 1.04
C SER A 64 8.75 -22.34 0.19
N GLY A 65 7.55 -22.04 -0.34
CA GLY A 65 7.24 -20.78 -1.04
C GLY A 65 7.42 -19.53 -0.16
N PHE A 66 7.32 -19.66 1.16
CA PHE A 66 7.55 -18.56 2.12
C PHE A 66 9.03 -18.38 2.49
N SER A 67 9.95 -18.79 1.66
CA SER A 67 11.38 -18.54 1.87
C SER A 67 11.71 -17.03 1.84
N GLY A 68 12.75 -16.63 2.56
CA GLY A 68 13.24 -15.26 2.54
C GLY A 68 12.28 -14.22 3.15
N VAL A 69 12.00 -13.13 2.43
CA VAL A 69 11.20 -12.00 2.93
C VAL A 69 9.76 -12.38 3.27
N ALA A 70 9.12 -13.20 2.44
CA ALA A 70 7.73 -13.60 2.64
C ALA A 70 7.53 -14.30 4.01
N GLY A 71 8.41 -15.23 4.36
CA GLY A 71 8.36 -15.93 5.64
C GLY A 71 8.66 -15.03 6.84
N LYS A 72 9.65 -14.13 6.70
CA LYS A 72 9.96 -13.14 7.74
C LYS A 72 8.76 -12.22 8.01
N VAL A 73 8.17 -11.65 6.97
CA VAL A 73 7.00 -10.76 7.10
C VAL A 73 5.82 -11.52 7.71
N LEU A 74 5.54 -12.75 7.26
CA LEU A 74 4.47 -13.57 7.83
C LEU A 74 4.70 -13.81 9.32
N ALA A 75 5.90 -14.23 9.73
CA ALA A 75 6.22 -14.50 11.12
C ALA A 75 6.23 -13.24 11.99
N GLN A 76 6.82 -12.15 11.50
CA GLN A 76 6.92 -10.90 12.25
C GLN A 76 5.57 -10.21 12.43
N LYS A 77 4.74 -10.16 11.37
CA LYS A 77 3.50 -9.37 11.38
C LYS A 77 2.25 -10.19 11.71
N TYR A 78 2.17 -11.47 11.35
CA TYR A 78 0.90 -12.20 11.33
C TYR A 78 0.81 -13.41 12.28
N LEU A 79 1.91 -14.07 12.63
CA LEU A 79 1.88 -15.08 13.69
C LEU A 79 1.55 -14.43 15.04
N ARG A 80 0.65 -15.04 15.80
CA ARG A 80 0.31 -14.59 17.16
C ARG A 80 1.50 -14.86 18.10
N LYS A 81 2.11 -13.82 18.64
CA LYS A 81 3.37 -13.90 19.39
C LYS A 81 3.20 -14.45 20.80
N ALA A 82 2.01 -14.31 21.40
CA ALA A 82 1.77 -14.73 22.79
C ALA A 82 0.29 -14.95 23.08
N GLY A 83 0.00 -15.64 24.17
CA GLY A 83 -1.36 -15.83 24.67
C GLY A 83 -2.12 -16.99 24.02
N VAL A 84 -1.49 -17.81 23.18
CA VAL A 84 -2.08 -19.04 22.62
C VAL A 84 -1.97 -20.15 23.69
N PRO A 85 -3.10 -20.77 24.14
CA PRO A 85 -3.05 -21.84 25.12
C PRO A 85 -2.35 -23.07 24.55
N ALA A 86 -1.37 -23.62 25.29
CA ALA A 86 -0.62 -24.81 24.85
C ALA A 86 -1.48 -26.10 24.78
N ILE A 87 -2.59 -26.15 25.52
CA ILE A 87 -3.52 -27.28 25.50
C ILE A 87 -4.95 -26.76 25.34
N LEU A 88 -5.62 -27.27 24.31
CA LEU A 88 -6.97 -26.90 23.91
C LEU A 88 -7.93 -28.08 24.06
N ARG A 89 -9.21 -27.78 24.26
CA ARG A 89 -10.31 -28.76 24.17
C ARG A 89 -11.37 -28.24 23.21
N LYS A 90 -12.08 -29.16 22.52
CA LYS A 90 -13.22 -28.82 21.66
C LYS A 90 -14.46 -28.54 22.51
N VAL A 91 -15.19 -27.49 22.13
CA VAL A 91 -16.48 -27.15 22.70
C VAL A 91 -17.56 -27.81 21.87
N LYS A 92 -18.37 -28.68 22.53
CA LYS A 92 -19.48 -29.35 21.84
C LYS A 92 -20.59 -28.37 21.53
N GLU A 93 -20.86 -28.18 20.25
CA GLU A 93 -21.94 -27.33 19.76
C GLU A 93 -22.93 -28.15 18.92
N LYS A 94 -24.24 -27.99 19.23
CA LYS A 94 -25.29 -28.69 18.47
C LYS A 94 -25.38 -28.13 17.04
N GLY A 95 -25.44 -28.99 16.04
CA GLY A 95 -25.51 -28.59 14.63
C GLY A 95 -24.17 -28.21 13.98
N VAL A 96 -23.07 -28.26 14.71
CA VAL A 96 -21.72 -27.99 14.18
C VAL A 96 -20.95 -29.32 14.07
N PRO A 97 -20.41 -29.67 12.89
CA PRO A 97 -19.59 -30.86 12.72
C PRO A 97 -18.41 -30.89 13.69
N THR A 98 -18.05 -32.05 14.21
CA THR A 98 -17.03 -32.20 15.26
C THR A 98 -15.68 -31.59 14.88
N TRP A 99 -15.27 -31.70 13.62
CA TRP A 99 -14.02 -31.18 13.11
C TRP A 99 -14.03 -29.63 13.05
N LEU A 100 -15.21 -29.01 12.94
CA LEU A 100 -15.39 -27.58 12.79
C LEU A 100 -15.70 -26.85 14.12
N GLN A 101 -15.95 -27.61 15.21
CA GLN A 101 -16.25 -27.03 16.52
C GLN A 101 -15.10 -26.14 17.00
N ARG A 102 -15.45 -25.01 17.66
CA ARG A 102 -14.47 -24.09 18.26
C ARG A 102 -13.66 -24.78 19.36
N SER A 103 -12.54 -24.20 19.72
CA SER A 103 -11.67 -24.67 20.79
C SER A 103 -11.60 -23.64 21.91
N GLU A 104 -11.33 -24.10 23.13
CA GLU A 104 -11.08 -23.26 24.30
C GLU A 104 -9.92 -23.81 25.13
N PRO A 105 -9.30 -23.02 26.03
CA PRO A 105 -8.25 -23.50 26.94
C PRO A 105 -8.73 -24.67 27.79
N ASP A 106 -7.95 -25.76 27.83
CA ASP A 106 -8.16 -26.84 28.83
C ASP A 106 -7.46 -26.44 30.14
N HIS A 107 -8.17 -25.65 30.96
CA HIS A 107 -7.59 -25.08 32.20
C HIS A 107 -7.07 -26.09 33.17
N GLU A 108 -7.67 -27.29 33.26
CA GLU A 108 -7.22 -28.33 34.15
C GLU A 108 -5.86 -28.88 33.71
N LYS A 109 -5.70 -29.19 32.43
CA LYS A 109 -4.44 -29.67 31.91
C LYS A 109 -3.36 -28.56 31.80
N LEU A 110 -3.73 -27.33 31.53
CA LEU A 110 -2.78 -26.22 31.53
C LEU A 110 -2.15 -25.98 32.90
N GLN A 111 -2.91 -26.22 34.00
CA GLN A 111 -2.35 -26.10 35.36
C GLN A 111 -1.24 -27.11 35.65
N SER A 112 -1.20 -28.24 34.92
CA SER A 112 -0.13 -29.24 35.05
C SER A 112 1.20 -28.85 34.41
N LEU A 113 1.19 -27.81 33.55
CA LEU A 113 2.39 -27.26 32.92
C LEU A 113 3.02 -26.14 33.76
N ASP A 114 4.34 -25.96 33.58
CA ASP A 114 5.05 -24.82 34.09
C ASP A 114 4.36 -23.51 33.66
N PRO A 115 4.23 -22.47 34.49
CA PRO A 115 3.52 -21.27 34.18
C PRO A 115 3.92 -20.61 32.85
N GLU A 116 5.23 -20.63 32.52
CA GLU A 116 5.80 -20.04 31.31
C GLU A 116 5.44 -20.84 30.02
N LYS A 117 5.08 -22.13 30.16
CA LYS A 117 4.70 -23.01 29.03
C LYS A 117 3.19 -23.11 28.80
N ARG A 118 2.37 -22.47 29.63
CA ARG A 118 0.91 -22.53 29.54
C ARG A 118 0.36 -21.75 28.35
N PHE A 119 0.99 -20.63 28.03
CA PHE A 119 0.61 -19.76 26.96
C PHE A 119 1.84 -19.45 26.09
N ILE A 120 1.74 -19.78 24.81
CA ILE A 120 2.82 -19.72 23.83
C ILE A 120 2.44 -18.78 22.69
N GLY A 121 3.25 -18.70 21.65
CA GLY A 121 2.92 -18.09 20.35
C GLY A 121 2.59 -19.15 19.30
N GLU A 122 2.07 -18.71 18.15
CA GLU A 122 2.03 -19.52 16.93
C GLU A 122 3.46 -19.63 16.36
N SER A 123 3.88 -20.83 15.96
CA SER A 123 5.18 -21.07 15.32
C SER A 123 5.06 -21.84 14.00
N HIS A 124 3.88 -22.36 13.68
CA HIS A 124 3.65 -23.16 12.49
C HIS A 124 2.60 -22.50 11.58
N GLY A 125 2.92 -22.28 10.31
CA GLY A 125 1.98 -21.69 9.33
C GLY A 125 0.66 -22.43 9.21
N ARG A 126 0.68 -23.78 9.40
CA ARG A 126 -0.55 -24.61 9.44
C ARG A 126 -1.56 -24.11 10.50
N GLU A 127 -1.07 -23.66 11.66
CA GLU A 127 -1.95 -23.12 12.73
C GLU A 127 -2.64 -21.85 12.27
N LEU A 128 -1.86 -20.94 11.71
CA LEU A 128 -2.35 -19.66 11.19
C LEU A 128 -3.36 -19.85 10.06
N PHE A 129 -3.03 -20.67 9.04
CA PHE A 129 -3.91 -20.88 7.88
C PHE A 129 -5.22 -21.60 8.29
N ARG A 130 -5.13 -22.61 9.17
CA ARG A 130 -6.30 -23.28 9.74
C ARG A 130 -7.15 -22.35 10.59
N ARG A 131 -6.54 -21.43 11.34
CA ARG A 131 -7.25 -20.45 12.14
C ARG A 131 -8.15 -19.58 11.27
N LEU A 132 -7.62 -19.06 10.17
CA LEU A 132 -8.36 -18.22 9.24
C LEU A 132 -9.44 -19.02 8.51
N ALA A 133 -9.05 -20.01 7.73
CA ALA A 133 -9.98 -20.82 6.93
C ALA A 133 -11.05 -21.52 7.79
N GLY A 134 -10.68 -22.03 8.95
CA GLY A 134 -11.61 -22.69 9.86
C GLY A 134 -12.64 -21.73 10.44
N THR A 135 -12.26 -20.53 10.77
CA THR A 135 -13.17 -19.51 11.29
C THR A 135 -14.18 -19.07 10.25
N TRP A 136 -13.74 -18.78 9.02
CA TRP A 136 -14.65 -18.43 7.91
C TRP A 136 -15.60 -19.61 7.60
N THR A 137 -15.10 -20.85 7.61
CA THR A 137 -15.92 -22.03 7.43
C THR A 137 -16.96 -22.21 8.55
N TYR A 138 -16.55 -22.00 9.81
CA TYR A 138 -17.44 -22.06 10.98
C TYR A 138 -18.55 -21.02 10.91
N TRP A 139 -18.23 -19.77 10.59
CA TRP A 139 -19.23 -18.72 10.40
C TRP A 139 -20.16 -19.02 9.23
N GLY A 140 -19.59 -19.42 8.08
CA GLY A 140 -20.38 -19.79 6.90
C GLY A 140 -21.32 -20.97 7.16
N TRP A 141 -20.86 -21.99 7.90
CA TRP A 141 -21.69 -23.13 8.30
C TRP A 141 -22.87 -22.69 9.17
N LYS A 142 -22.61 -21.91 10.19
CA LYS A 142 -23.66 -21.44 11.13
C LYS A 142 -24.73 -20.56 10.46
N HIS A 143 -24.40 -19.92 9.37
CA HIS A 143 -25.28 -18.98 8.67
C HIS A 143 -25.74 -19.46 7.29
N GLY A 144 -25.58 -20.77 6.99
CA GLY A 144 -26.21 -21.42 5.83
C GLY A 144 -25.57 -21.11 4.49
N TYR A 145 -24.29 -20.79 4.44
CA TYR A 145 -23.55 -20.55 3.17
C TYR A 145 -23.23 -21.83 2.39
N PHE A 146 -23.25 -22.98 3.04
CA PHE A 146 -22.92 -24.27 2.44
C PHE A 146 -24.15 -25.17 2.38
N GLU A 147 -24.34 -25.89 1.26
CA GLU A 147 -25.49 -26.81 1.11
C GLU A 147 -25.35 -28.02 2.04
N ALA A 148 -24.12 -28.58 2.16
CA ALA A 148 -23.83 -29.75 2.96
C ALA A 148 -22.50 -29.65 3.70
N GLU A 149 -22.28 -30.56 4.66
CA GLU A 149 -20.98 -30.66 5.38
C GLU A 149 -19.81 -30.89 4.42
N ALA A 150 -20.04 -31.61 3.30
CA ALA A 150 -19.03 -31.86 2.27
C ALA A 150 -18.57 -30.56 1.60
N ASP A 151 -19.50 -29.61 1.38
CA ASP A 151 -19.19 -28.30 0.79
C ASP A 151 -18.40 -27.41 1.76
N ALA A 152 -18.79 -27.41 3.04
CA ALA A 152 -18.03 -26.73 4.08
C ALA A 152 -16.62 -27.30 4.20
N ARG A 153 -16.46 -28.60 4.07
CA ARG A 153 -15.15 -29.24 4.10
C ARG A 153 -14.32 -28.93 2.85
N ALA A 154 -14.95 -28.92 1.67
CA ALA A 154 -14.30 -28.51 0.42
C ALA A 154 -13.81 -27.06 0.51
N TYR A 155 -14.68 -26.15 0.94
CA TYR A 155 -14.31 -24.74 1.14
C TYR A 155 -13.14 -24.57 2.10
N PHE A 156 -13.14 -25.26 3.26
CA PHE A 156 -12.05 -25.20 4.23
C PHE A 156 -10.73 -25.64 3.62
N ASP A 157 -10.71 -26.80 2.94
CA ASP A 157 -9.49 -27.36 2.36
C ASP A 157 -8.96 -26.47 1.22
N GLU A 158 -9.83 -25.98 0.32
CA GLU A 158 -9.49 -25.06 -0.76
C GLU A 158 -8.92 -23.72 -0.24
N MET A 159 -9.53 -23.13 0.79
CA MET A 159 -9.03 -21.88 1.39
C MET A 159 -7.69 -22.08 2.09
N CYS A 160 -7.47 -23.20 2.79
CA CYS A 160 -6.16 -23.54 3.35
C CYS A 160 -5.10 -23.61 2.25
N TYR A 161 -5.41 -24.27 1.13
CA TYR A 161 -4.51 -24.38 -0.01
C TYR A 161 -4.20 -23.01 -0.64
N LEU A 162 -5.21 -22.19 -0.91
CA LEU A 162 -5.04 -20.88 -1.55
C LEU A 162 -4.09 -19.96 -0.78
N ILE A 163 -4.20 -19.96 0.55
CA ILE A 163 -3.33 -19.13 1.39
C ILE A 163 -1.93 -19.74 1.49
N ALA A 164 -1.84 -21.06 1.75
CA ALA A 164 -0.56 -21.76 1.91
C ALA A 164 0.28 -21.77 0.62
N SER A 165 -0.36 -21.76 -0.55
CA SER A 165 0.31 -21.70 -1.85
C SER A 165 0.65 -20.28 -2.31
N GLN A 166 0.40 -19.23 -1.52
CA GLN A 166 0.60 -17.82 -1.88
C GLN A 166 -0.20 -17.36 -3.11
N ARG A 167 -1.24 -18.11 -3.51
CA ARG A 167 -2.13 -17.74 -4.60
C ARG A 167 -3.01 -16.55 -4.27
N SER A 168 -3.24 -16.33 -2.98
CA SER A 168 -4.07 -15.21 -2.51
C SER A 168 -3.85 -14.95 -1.02
N ALA A 169 -4.20 -13.73 -0.59
CA ALA A 169 -4.13 -13.35 0.82
C ALA A 169 -5.24 -12.34 1.17
N PRO A 170 -5.84 -12.43 2.38
CA PRO A 170 -6.70 -11.39 2.91
C PRO A 170 -5.91 -10.17 3.35
N ASN A 171 -6.59 -9.06 3.60
CA ASN A 171 -6.00 -7.85 4.17
C ASN A 171 -5.39 -8.09 5.57
N SER A 172 -4.46 -7.22 5.99
CA SER A 172 -3.75 -7.34 7.27
C SER A 172 -4.65 -7.47 8.50
N PRO A 173 -5.76 -6.71 8.66
CA PRO A 173 -6.67 -6.86 9.80
C PRO A 173 -7.29 -8.26 9.93
N GLN A 174 -7.53 -8.97 8.83
CA GLN A 174 -7.97 -10.37 8.87
C GLN A 174 -6.92 -11.27 9.55
N TRP A 175 -5.66 -11.12 9.19
CA TRP A 175 -4.56 -11.89 9.78
C TRP A 175 -4.42 -11.65 11.28
N PHE A 176 -4.58 -10.39 11.73
CA PHE A 176 -4.40 -10.04 13.14
C PHE A 176 -5.56 -10.47 14.02
N ASN A 177 -6.81 -10.27 13.53
CA ASN A 177 -7.99 -10.24 14.37
C ASN A 177 -8.87 -11.49 14.20
N THR A 178 -8.84 -12.14 13.03
CA THR A 178 -9.77 -13.24 12.71
C THR A 178 -9.31 -14.55 13.31
N GLY A 179 -10.23 -15.27 13.93
CA GLY A 179 -10.11 -16.67 14.34
C GLY A 179 -9.50 -16.93 15.70
N LEU A 180 -9.03 -15.90 16.42
CA LEU A 180 -8.43 -16.09 17.74
C LEU A 180 -9.41 -16.66 18.76
N HIS A 181 -10.68 -16.28 18.71
CA HIS A 181 -11.73 -16.83 19.56
C HIS A 181 -12.09 -18.26 19.15
N TRP A 182 -12.32 -18.52 17.85
CA TRP A 182 -12.69 -19.84 17.36
C TRP A 182 -11.59 -20.90 17.58
N ALA A 183 -10.34 -20.54 17.25
CA ALA A 183 -9.22 -21.48 17.30
C ALA A 183 -8.70 -21.72 18.72
N TYR A 184 -8.69 -20.69 19.57
CA TYR A 184 -7.97 -20.68 20.84
C TYR A 184 -8.82 -20.31 22.05
N GLY A 185 -10.06 -19.84 21.88
CA GLY A 185 -10.88 -19.28 22.95
C GLY A 185 -10.32 -17.99 23.55
N ILE A 186 -9.51 -17.25 22.76
CA ILE A 186 -8.98 -15.95 23.19
C ILE A 186 -10.10 -14.91 23.19
N GLU A 187 -10.19 -14.17 24.28
CA GLU A 187 -11.15 -13.11 24.48
C GLU A 187 -10.45 -11.77 24.72
N GLY A 188 -11.17 -10.68 24.48
CA GLY A 188 -10.67 -9.34 24.73
C GLY A 188 -11.78 -8.28 24.74
N PRO A 189 -11.59 -7.15 25.43
CA PRO A 189 -12.62 -6.12 25.52
C PRO A 189 -12.86 -5.44 24.17
N ALA A 190 -14.10 -5.40 23.74
CA ALA A 190 -14.53 -4.83 22.45
C ALA A 190 -14.57 -3.28 22.43
N GLN A 191 -14.39 -2.61 23.55
CA GLN A 191 -14.19 -1.15 23.66
C GLN A 191 -15.27 -0.29 23.01
N GLY A 192 -16.55 -0.73 23.11
CA GLY A 192 -17.68 0.03 22.59
C GLY A 192 -18.03 -0.24 21.13
N HIS A 193 -17.36 -1.18 20.47
CA HIS A 193 -17.71 -1.60 19.10
C HIS A 193 -19.13 -2.15 19.03
N ARG A 194 -19.72 -2.00 17.85
CA ARG A 194 -21.09 -2.40 17.50
C ARG A 194 -21.08 -3.41 16.37
N TYR A 195 -22.11 -4.28 16.34
CA TYR A 195 -22.36 -5.18 15.21
C TYR A 195 -23.85 -5.39 15.05
N ILE A 196 -24.28 -5.87 13.90
CA ILE A 196 -25.63 -6.33 13.68
C ILE A 196 -25.65 -7.84 13.87
N ASP A 197 -26.49 -8.34 14.77
CA ASP A 197 -26.67 -9.78 14.96
C ASP A 197 -27.26 -10.41 13.69
N PRO A 198 -26.54 -11.36 13.05
CA PRO A 198 -26.98 -11.92 11.78
C PRO A 198 -28.30 -12.69 11.84
N SER A 199 -28.69 -13.17 13.02
CA SER A 199 -29.89 -13.99 13.23
C SER A 199 -31.10 -13.13 13.49
N THR A 200 -30.96 -11.99 14.17
CA THR A 200 -32.08 -11.11 14.56
C THR A 200 -32.15 -9.82 13.73
N GLY A 201 -31.02 -9.40 13.10
CA GLY A 201 -30.92 -8.11 12.42
C GLY A 201 -30.84 -6.91 13.40
N GLU A 202 -30.68 -7.17 14.70
CA GLU A 202 -30.63 -6.11 15.72
C GLU A 202 -29.22 -5.59 15.95
N LEU A 203 -29.14 -4.30 16.28
CA LEU A 203 -27.87 -3.68 16.64
C LEU A 203 -27.45 -4.10 18.06
N MET A 204 -26.25 -4.66 18.16
CA MET A 204 -25.69 -5.15 19.42
C MET A 204 -24.42 -4.38 19.80
N THR A 205 -24.15 -4.29 21.11
CA THR A 205 -22.84 -3.86 21.60
C THR A 205 -21.96 -5.10 21.74
N SER A 206 -20.80 -5.09 21.09
CA SER A 206 -19.86 -6.20 21.21
C SER A 206 -19.26 -6.27 22.61
N THR A 207 -19.15 -7.47 23.14
CA THR A 207 -18.55 -7.76 24.44
C THR A 207 -17.15 -8.38 24.30
N ASN A 208 -16.83 -8.94 23.11
CA ASN A 208 -15.60 -9.67 22.83
C ASN A 208 -15.01 -9.26 21.47
N ALA A 209 -13.84 -8.67 21.48
CA ALA A 209 -13.17 -8.16 20.27
C ALA A 209 -12.72 -9.26 19.28
N TYR A 210 -12.70 -10.53 19.67
CA TYR A 210 -12.23 -11.65 18.86
C TYR A 210 -13.33 -12.63 18.44
N GLU A 211 -14.50 -12.59 19.07
CA GLU A 211 -15.71 -13.30 18.63
C GLU A 211 -16.30 -12.59 17.40
N HIS A 212 -16.44 -11.27 17.50
CA HIS A 212 -16.73 -10.38 16.39
C HIS A 212 -15.48 -9.53 16.13
N PRO A 213 -14.57 -9.93 15.22
CA PRO A 213 -13.36 -9.17 14.97
C PRO A 213 -13.65 -7.90 14.16
N GLN A 214 -12.66 -6.98 14.08
CA GLN A 214 -12.62 -5.92 13.05
C GLN A 214 -11.74 -6.41 11.89
N PRO A 215 -12.31 -7.00 10.82
CA PRO A 215 -11.54 -7.59 9.72
C PRO A 215 -11.31 -6.62 8.56
N HIS A 216 -12.03 -5.47 8.54
CA HIS A 216 -12.00 -4.50 7.47
C HIS A 216 -10.74 -3.63 7.52
N ALA A 217 -10.10 -3.43 6.37
CA ALA A 217 -8.93 -2.55 6.27
C ALA A 217 -9.31 -1.09 5.99
N CYS A 218 -10.40 -0.86 5.26
CA CYS A 218 -10.75 0.44 4.69
C CYS A 218 -12.10 0.90 5.19
N PHE A 219 -12.16 2.16 5.63
CA PHE A 219 -13.37 2.81 6.12
C PHE A 219 -13.56 4.16 5.46
N ILE A 220 -14.81 4.55 5.23
CA ILE A 220 -15.20 5.92 4.90
C ILE A 220 -16.08 6.41 6.03
N GLN A 221 -15.84 7.61 6.55
CA GLN A 221 -16.59 8.15 7.67
C GLN A 221 -17.13 9.53 7.37
N SER A 222 -18.37 9.78 7.76
CA SER A 222 -18.99 11.10 7.74
C SER A 222 -18.38 12.02 8.79
N VAL A 223 -18.43 13.33 8.54
CA VAL A 223 -18.15 14.38 9.50
C VAL A 223 -19.13 15.53 9.35
N SER A 224 -19.70 15.99 10.46
CA SER A 224 -20.61 17.14 10.50
C SER A 224 -19.88 18.41 10.93
N ASP A 225 -20.47 19.56 10.59
CA ASP A 225 -19.96 20.89 10.97
C ASP A 225 -20.30 21.21 12.43
N SER A 226 -19.86 20.33 13.33
CA SER A 226 -20.01 20.48 14.79
C SER A 226 -18.72 20.05 15.48
N LEU A 227 -18.22 20.86 16.42
CA LEU A 227 -17.00 20.52 17.14
C LEU A 227 -17.22 19.30 18.06
N VAL A 228 -18.30 19.29 18.81
CA VAL A 228 -18.69 18.25 19.78
C VAL A 228 -20.21 18.04 19.72
N GLY A 229 -20.71 16.94 20.25
CA GLY A 229 -22.16 16.75 20.42
C GLY A 229 -22.77 15.58 19.62
N GLY A 230 -21.95 14.78 18.96
CA GLY A 230 -22.39 13.58 18.24
C GLY A 230 -21.22 12.70 17.83
N THR A 231 -21.50 11.47 17.42
CA THR A 231 -20.51 10.53 16.87
C THR A 231 -19.91 11.08 15.58
N ASP A 232 -20.69 11.80 14.78
CA ASP A 232 -20.32 12.44 13.52
C ASP A 232 -19.65 13.81 13.68
N SER A 233 -19.54 14.36 14.90
CA SER A 233 -18.84 15.62 15.15
C SER A 233 -17.34 15.51 14.84
N ILE A 234 -16.64 16.63 14.72
CA ILE A 234 -15.20 16.68 14.46
C ILE A 234 -14.42 15.87 15.51
N MET A 235 -14.71 16.09 16.82
CA MET A 235 -14.07 15.32 17.89
C MET A 235 -14.55 13.87 17.94
N GLY A 236 -15.80 13.60 17.57
CA GLY A 236 -16.32 12.25 17.40
C GLY A 236 -15.60 11.49 16.30
N LEU A 237 -15.29 12.13 15.17
CA LEU A 237 -14.48 11.54 14.09
C LEU A 237 -13.09 11.13 14.60
N TRP A 238 -12.37 12.01 15.32
CA TRP A 238 -11.05 11.65 15.84
C TRP A 238 -11.08 10.47 16.81
N ASN A 239 -12.13 10.35 17.59
CA ASN A 239 -12.33 9.19 18.48
C ASN A 239 -12.58 7.89 17.70
N ARG A 240 -13.42 7.93 16.65
CA ARG A 240 -13.67 6.78 15.77
C ARG A 240 -12.41 6.38 15.00
N GLU A 241 -11.63 7.34 14.50
CA GLU A 241 -10.33 7.10 13.85
C GLU A 241 -9.34 6.41 14.79
N ALA A 242 -9.25 6.85 16.05
CA ALA A 242 -8.38 6.23 17.05
C ALA A 242 -8.72 4.74 17.27
N LEU A 243 -10.01 4.40 17.30
CA LEU A 243 -10.46 3.00 17.38
C LEU A 243 -10.04 2.19 16.14
N LEU A 244 -10.21 2.76 14.95
CA LEU A 244 -9.82 2.10 13.69
C LEU A 244 -8.32 1.87 13.60
N PHE A 245 -7.53 2.88 13.89
CA PHE A 245 -6.06 2.79 13.84
C PHE A 245 -5.51 1.75 14.83
N LYS A 246 -6.11 1.65 16.02
CA LYS A 246 -5.73 0.65 17.02
C LYS A 246 -5.80 -0.79 16.50
N TYR A 247 -6.78 -1.10 15.65
CA TYR A 247 -6.98 -2.43 15.06
C TYR A 247 -6.34 -2.60 13.67
N GLY A 248 -5.56 -1.61 13.22
CA GLY A 248 -4.80 -1.68 11.97
C GLY A 248 -5.58 -1.34 10.71
N SER A 249 -6.69 -0.61 10.83
CA SER A 249 -7.51 -0.16 9.70
C SER A 249 -7.19 1.28 9.33
N GLY A 250 -7.42 1.63 8.05
CA GLY A 250 -7.34 2.99 7.52
C GLY A 250 -8.71 3.61 7.32
N THR A 251 -8.77 4.94 7.26
CA THR A 251 -10.03 5.68 7.11
C THR A 251 -9.89 6.89 6.20
N GLY A 252 -10.99 7.32 5.57
CA GLY A 252 -11.06 8.58 4.87
C GLY A 252 -12.36 9.32 5.15
N SER A 253 -12.32 10.64 5.02
CA SER A 253 -13.48 11.51 5.21
C SER A 253 -13.43 12.68 4.23
N ASN A 254 -14.60 13.08 3.74
CA ASN A 254 -14.78 14.34 3.04
C ASN A 254 -15.11 15.44 4.05
N PHE A 255 -14.29 16.48 4.07
CA PHE A 255 -14.41 17.60 5.02
C PHE A 255 -15.16 18.80 4.44
N SER A 256 -15.76 18.69 3.25
CA SER A 256 -16.41 19.80 2.56
C SER A 256 -17.64 20.36 3.28
N ASN A 257 -18.19 19.63 4.25
CA ASN A 257 -19.29 20.13 5.09
C ASN A 257 -18.83 21.06 6.21
N ILE A 258 -17.53 21.06 6.54
CA ILE A 258 -16.99 21.92 7.60
C ILE A 258 -16.86 23.34 7.04
N ARG A 259 -17.40 24.32 7.78
CA ARG A 259 -17.35 25.72 7.36
C ARG A 259 -15.91 26.24 7.26
N GLY A 260 -15.67 27.13 6.29
CA GLY A 260 -14.38 27.72 6.04
C GLY A 260 -13.98 28.79 7.05
N SER A 261 -12.79 29.31 6.87
CA SER A 261 -12.24 30.41 7.70
C SER A 261 -13.09 31.67 7.56
N GLY A 262 -13.36 32.33 8.67
CA GLY A 262 -14.13 33.57 8.72
C GLY A 262 -15.65 33.41 8.64
N GLU A 263 -16.19 32.21 8.40
CA GLU A 263 -17.65 32.00 8.40
C GLU A 263 -18.24 32.20 9.80
N PRO A 264 -19.46 32.77 9.91
CA PRO A 264 -20.07 33.11 11.20
C PRO A 264 -20.41 31.86 12.02
N LEU A 265 -20.25 31.96 13.32
CA LEU A 265 -20.68 30.96 14.31
C LEU A 265 -22.00 31.38 14.94
N SER A 266 -22.85 30.41 15.33
CA SER A 266 -24.16 30.66 15.96
C SER A 266 -24.08 31.40 17.30
N GLY A 267 -22.97 31.31 18.03
CA GLY A 267 -22.72 32.00 19.28
C GLY A 267 -22.06 33.39 19.14
N GLY A 268 -21.90 33.87 17.89
CA GLY A 268 -21.09 35.07 17.58
C GLY A 268 -19.61 34.71 17.41
N GLY A 269 -18.90 35.50 16.64
CA GLY A 269 -17.52 35.20 16.22
C GLY A 269 -17.47 34.41 14.92
N THR A 270 -16.27 34.00 14.52
CA THR A 270 -16.00 33.38 13.21
C THR A 270 -15.24 32.06 13.34
N SER A 271 -15.39 31.18 12.35
CA SER A 271 -14.66 29.92 12.23
C SER A 271 -13.16 30.16 12.05
N SER A 272 -12.33 29.32 12.67
CA SER A 272 -10.88 29.29 12.48
C SER A 272 -10.45 28.59 11.16
N GLY A 273 -11.41 28.11 10.40
CA GLY A 273 -11.18 27.42 9.13
C GLY A 273 -10.86 25.93 9.26
N LEU A 274 -10.96 25.26 8.13
CA LEU A 274 -10.79 23.80 8.00
C LEU A 274 -9.40 23.32 8.46
N ILE A 275 -8.33 23.98 8.02
CA ILE A 275 -6.95 23.54 8.27
C ILE A 275 -6.63 23.44 9.77
N SER A 276 -7.24 24.30 10.60
CA SER A 276 -7.07 24.25 12.05
C SER A 276 -7.52 22.91 12.65
N PHE A 277 -8.60 22.33 12.15
CA PHE A 277 -9.14 21.04 12.60
C PHE A 277 -8.38 19.87 11.98
N LEU A 278 -7.97 19.97 10.72
CA LEU A 278 -7.15 18.94 10.06
C LEU A 278 -5.82 18.73 10.78
N LYS A 279 -5.17 19.79 11.27
CA LYS A 279 -3.94 19.69 12.09
C LYS A 279 -4.12 18.87 13.36
N ILE A 280 -5.27 18.92 14.01
CA ILE A 280 -5.57 18.09 15.19
C ILE A 280 -5.62 16.61 14.79
N GLY A 281 -6.38 16.28 13.75
CA GLY A 281 -6.54 14.91 13.25
C GLY A 281 -5.21 14.31 12.74
N ASP A 282 -4.39 15.10 12.06
CA ASP A 282 -3.07 14.67 11.59
C ASP A 282 -2.15 14.30 12.77
N ARG A 283 -2.08 15.13 13.81
CA ARG A 283 -1.30 14.84 15.02
C ARG A 283 -1.82 13.61 15.77
N ALA A 284 -3.14 13.45 15.88
CA ALA A 284 -3.74 12.26 16.48
C ALA A 284 -3.35 10.99 15.71
N ALA A 285 -3.40 11.02 14.37
CA ALA A 285 -2.99 9.91 13.53
C ALA A 285 -1.51 9.55 13.70
N GLY A 286 -0.62 10.56 13.75
CA GLY A 286 0.81 10.35 13.96
C GLY A 286 1.17 9.73 15.32
N ALA A 287 0.36 9.99 16.36
CA ALA A 287 0.59 9.47 17.69
C ALA A 287 0.11 8.02 17.89
N ILE A 288 -0.81 7.54 17.07
CA ILE A 288 -1.46 6.24 17.25
C ILE A 288 -0.77 5.18 16.38
N LYS A 289 -0.16 4.17 17.03
CA LYS A 289 0.41 2.98 16.37
C LYS A 289 -0.47 1.77 16.68
N SER A 290 -0.75 0.93 15.66
CA SER A 290 -1.55 -0.28 15.86
C SER A 290 -0.85 -1.27 16.77
N GLY A 291 -1.51 -1.68 17.90
CA GLY A 291 -1.26 -2.83 18.77
C GLY A 291 0.16 -3.37 18.92
N GLY A 292 1.19 -2.50 19.02
CA GLY A 292 2.59 -2.94 19.15
C GLY A 292 3.23 -3.44 17.84
N THR A 293 2.50 -3.39 16.74
CA THR A 293 3.01 -3.64 15.39
C THR A 293 3.27 -2.33 14.66
N THR A 294 4.11 -2.38 13.66
CA THR A 294 4.69 -1.24 12.98
C THR A 294 3.79 -0.58 11.92
N ARG A 295 2.48 -0.87 11.88
CA ARG A 295 1.59 -0.21 10.92
C ARG A 295 1.19 1.17 11.43
N ARG A 296 1.50 2.21 10.64
CA ARG A 296 1.05 3.58 10.90
C ARG A 296 -0.43 3.75 10.61
N ALA A 297 -1.03 4.76 11.20
CA ALA A 297 -2.37 5.23 10.87
C ALA A 297 -2.38 5.70 9.40
N ALA A 298 -3.35 5.21 8.62
CA ALA A 298 -3.56 5.63 7.24
C ALA A 298 -4.86 6.45 7.17
N LYS A 299 -4.78 7.67 6.62
CA LYS A 299 -5.89 8.62 6.58
C LYS A 299 -5.99 9.28 5.22
N MET A 300 -7.21 9.42 4.68
CA MET A 300 -7.55 10.28 3.54
C MET A 300 -8.31 11.50 4.03
N VAL A 301 -7.91 12.65 3.55
CA VAL A 301 -8.65 13.91 3.63
C VAL A 301 -9.10 14.29 2.23
N THR A 302 -10.39 14.47 2.03
CA THR A 302 -10.95 14.86 0.72
C THR A 302 -11.65 16.20 0.87
N LEU A 303 -11.51 17.08 -0.14
CA LEU A 303 -12.17 18.39 -0.17
C LEU A 303 -12.71 18.69 -1.57
N ASP A 304 -13.93 19.20 -1.63
CA ASP A 304 -14.55 19.61 -2.88
C ASP A 304 -13.95 20.95 -3.37
N LEU A 305 -13.78 21.08 -4.69
CA LEU A 305 -13.13 22.28 -5.29
C LEU A 305 -13.88 23.59 -5.05
N ASP A 306 -15.15 23.54 -4.64
CA ASP A 306 -15.95 24.75 -4.36
C ASP A 306 -15.85 25.22 -2.90
N HIS A 307 -15.01 24.59 -2.08
CA HIS A 307 -14.83 24.96 -0.68
C HIS A 307 -14.08 26.30 -0.53
N PRO A 308 -14.48 27.21 0.39
CA PRO A 308 -13.81 28.52 0.52
C PRO A 308 -12.34 28.43 0.92
N ASP A 309 -11.91 27.39 1.67
CA ASP A 309 -10.53 27.18 2.09
C ASP A 309 -9.72 26.31 1.10
N ILE A 310 -10.22 26.08 -0.14
CA ILE A 310 -9.61 25.11 -1.08
C ILE A 310 -8.16 25.46 -1.42
N GLU A 311 -7.82 26.74 -1.58
CA GLU A 311 -6.45 27.13 -1.93
C GLU A 311 -5.48 26.86 -0.79
N GLU A 312 -5.86 27.13 0.48
CA GLU A 312 -5.05 26.86 1.65
C GLU A 312 -4.87 25.33 1.82
N TYR A 313 -5.93 24.56 1.52
CA TYR A 313 -5.87 23.11 1.55
C TYR A 313 -4.91 22.52 0.50
N ILE A 314 -4.96 23.02 -0.74
CA ILE A 314 -4.03 22.60 -1.80
C ILE A 314 -2.58 22.87 -1.36
N ASP A 315 -2.29 24.07 -0.88
CA ASP A 315 -0.93 24.48 -0.49
C ASP A 315 -0.44 23.87 0.83
N TRP A 316 -1.30 23.25 1.61
CA TRP A 316 -0.99 22.86 3.00
C TRP A 316 0.27 22.01 3.11
N LYS A 317 0.36 20.89 2.37
CA LYS A 317 1.53 20.01 2.45
C LYS A 317 2.79 20.63 1.87
N LEU A 318 2.69 21.36 0.76
CA LEU A 318 3.82 22.08 0.18
C LEU A 318 4.43 23.06 1.20
N SER A 319 3.58 23.85 1.85
CA SER A 319 4.03 24.80 2.87
C SER A 319 4.70 24.13 4.08
N GLU A 320 4.28 22.92 4.43
CA GLU A 320 4.90 22.16 5.54
C GLU A 320 6.24 21.54 5.10
N GLU A 321 6.38 21.05 3.86
CA GLU A 321 7.68 20.61 3.28
C GLU A 321 8.69 21.74 3.21
N GLU A 322 8.26 22.94 2.81
CA GLU A 322 9.13 24.15 2.83
C GLU A 322 9.62 24.50 4.24
N LYS A 323 8.76 24.29 5.27
CA LYS A 323 9.17 24.47 6.67
C LYS A 323 10.23 23.45 7.10
N VAL A 324 10.12 22.17 6.68
CA VAL A 324 11.16 21.16 6.96
C VAL A 324 12.50 21.61 6.35
N SER A 325 12.51 22.04 5.10
CA SER A 325 13.71 22.58 4.46
C SER A 325 14.33 23.74 5.25
N ALA A 326 13.48 24.69 5.69
CA ALA A 326 13.94 25.82 6.48
C ALA A 326 14.52 25.40 7.84
N LEU A 327 13.90 24.43 8.52
CA LEU A 327 14.36 23.87 9.78
C LEU A 327 15.72 23.15 9.64
N VAL A 328 15.88 22.34 8.59
CA VAL A 328 17.12 21.62 8.31
C VAL A 328 18.27 22.61 8.05
N ILE A 329 18.06 23.58 7.16
CA ILE A 329 19.05 24.62 6.85
C ILE A 329 19.35 25.44 8.10
N GLY A 330 18.32 25.90 8.83
CA GLY A 330 18.45 26.74 10.00
C GLY A 330 19.20 26.08 11.15
N SER A 331 18.91 24.81 11.45
CA SER A 331 19.58 24.07 12.53
C SER A 331 21.09 23.85 12.24
N ASN A 332 21.42 23.50 10.99
CA ASN A 332 22.81 23.33 10.56
C ASN A 332 23.60 24.64 10.59
N LEU A 333 22.99 25.76 10.14
CA LEU A 333 23.61 27.07 10.20
C LEU A 333 23.82 27.51 11.65
N LEU A 334 22.84 27.32 12.52
CA LEU A 334 22.91 27.70 13.93
C LEU A 334 24.04 26.94 14.65
N GLN A 335 24.16 25.63 14.43
CA GLN A 335 25.26 24.83 15.00
C GLN A 335 26.61 25.31 14.46
N SER A 336 26.76 25.50 13.14
CA SER A 336 28.01 25.95 12.54
C SER A 336 28.49 27.32 13.06
N HIS A 337 27.55 28.25 13.29
CA HIS A 337 27.90 29.56 13.87
C HIS A 337 28.17 29.50 15.38
N ALA A 338 27.48 28.63 16.13
CA ALA A 338 27.79 28.39 17.53
C ALA A 338 29.22 27.85 17.68
N ASP A 339 29.57 26.83 16.89
CA ASP A 339 30.91 26.24 16.88
C ASP A 339 31.98 27.30 16.56
N ALA A 340 31.78 28.08 15.49
CA ALA A 340 32.75 29.13 15.07
C ALA A 340 32.92 30.23 16.13
N ILE A 341 31.88 30.63 16.87
CA ILE A 341 31.97 31.59 17.95
C ILE A 341 32.68 30.98 19.16
N MET A 342 32.33 29.77 19.56
CA MET A 342 32.97 29.07 20.66
C MET A 342 34.45 28.78 20.40
N ASP A 343 34.79 28.36 19.19
CA ASP A 343 36.19 28.16 18.76
C ASP A 343 36.96 29.46 18.83
N ALA A 344 36.40 30.58 18.34
CA ALA A 344 37.06 31.90 18.40
C ALA A 344 37.27 32.39 19.85
N ILE A 345 36.40 32.01 20.79
CA ILE A 345 36.55 32.33 22.21
C ILE A 345 37.65 31.50 22.88
N TRP A 346 37.59 30.16 22.65
CA TRP A 346 38.45 29.24 23.37
C TRP A 346 39.85 29.04 22.74
N SER A 347 40.03 29.41 21.48
CA SER A 347 41.34 29.46 20.80
C SER A 347 42.07 30.80 20.96
N PHE A 348 41.45 31.80 21.66
CA PHE A 348 42.09 33.11 21.87
C PHE A 348 43.31 33.02 22.79
N ASP A 349 44.46 33.41 22.25
CA ASP A 349 45.79 33.43 22.91
C ASP A 349 46.38 34.85 23.04
N GLY A 350 45.55 35.89 22.67
CA GLY A 350 45.97 37.28 22.73
C GLY A 350 45.95 37.90 24.15
N GLU A 351 46.50 39.10 24.30
CA GLU A 351 46.35 39.89 25.52
C GLU A 351 44.95 40.54 25.58
N GLY A 352 44.26 40.42 26.69
CA GLY A 352 42.93 41.01 26.92
C GLY A 352 41.82 39.98 27.26
N ASP A 353 40.56 40.42 27.15
CA ASP A 353 39.40 39.57 27.45
C ASP A 353 38.98 38.82 26.19
N ARG A 354 38.99 37.46 26.28
CA ARG A 354 38.55 36.58 25.19
C ARG A 354 37.11 36.82 24.76
N LEU A 355 36.28 37.39 25.63
CA LEU A 355 34.89 37.68 25.40
C LEU A 355 34.64 39.07 24.83
N ASP A 356 35.62 39.98 24.94
CA ASP A 356 35.53 41.34 24.38
C ASP A 356 35.87 41.30 22.87
N MET A 357 34.91 41.67 22.02
CA MET A 357 35.03 41.76 20.58
C MET A 357 36.06 42.81 20.11
N ASN A 358 36.52 43.70 20.99
CA ASN A 358 37.60 44.65 20.67
C ASN A 358 38.96 44.02 20.84
N ASP A 359 39.11 43.11 21.78
CA ASP A 359 40.33 42.36 22.04
C ASP A 359 40.42 41.13 21.15
N ASN A 360 39.32 40.35 21.02
CA ASN A 360 39.20 39.16 20.22
C ASN A 360 38.63 39.45 18.82
N ARG A 361 39.49 39.68 17.82
CA ARG A 361 39.08 39.98 16.45
C ARG A 361 38.43 38.83 15.73
N GLU A 362 38.80 37.59 16.04
CA GLU A 362 38.18 36.38 15.42
C GLU A 362 36.76 36.21 15.95
N LEU A 363 36.52 36.42 17.25
CA LEU A 363 35.17 36.44 17.83
C LEU A 363 34.30 37.52 17.14
N LYS A 364 34.86 38.74 16.95
CA LYS A 364 34.13 39.82 16.24
C LYS A 364 33.72 39.41 14.82
N LYS A 365 34.61 38.74 14.08
CA LYS A 365 34.33 38.25 12.72
C LYS A 365 33.28 37.15 12.75
N ALA A 366 33.42 36.17 13.65
CA ALA A 366 32.47 35.07 13.79
C ALA A 366 31.07 35.58 14.15
N ALA A 367 30.96 36.47 15.14
CA ALA A 367 29.71 37.09 15.54
C ALA A 367 29.08 37.93 14.41
N ALA A 368 29.86 38.74 13.72
CA ALA A 368 29.37 39.51 12.57
C ALA A 368 28.89 38.64 11.42
N LYS A 369 29.57 37.51 11.12
CA LYS A 369 29.18 36.53 10.12
C LYS A 369 27.86 35.82 10.53
N ALA A 370 27.71 35.45 11.80
CA ALA A 370 26.50 34.84 12.31
C ALA A 370 25.30 35.80 12.15
N ILE A 371 25.41 37.06 12.56
CA ILE A 371 24.37 38.06 12.42
C ILE A 371 24.04 38.33 10.93
N LYS A 372 25.04 38.40 10.07
CA LYS A 372 24.84 38.53 8.60
C LYS A 372 24.07 37.34 8.01
N ASN A 373 24.22 36.16 8.58
CA ASN A 373 23.54 34.96 8.20
C ASN A 373 22.24 34.72 9.02
N HIS A 374 21.64 35.81 9.53
CA HIS A 374 20.34 35.87 10.22
C HIS A 374 20.29 35.15 11.58
N VAL A 375 21.42 34.77 12.19
CA VAL A 375 21.42 34.30 13.59
C VAL A 375 21.02 35.48 14.49
N PRO A 376 19.94 35.33 15.30
CA PRO A 376 19.47 36.40 16.17
C PRO A 376 20.56 36.89 17.16
N ASN A 377 20.64 38.19 17.36
CA ASN A 377 21.58 38.76 18.33
C ASN A 377 21.45 38.16 19.73
N SER A 378 20.27 37.77 20.13
CA SER A 378 20.02 37.08 21.39
C SER A 378 20.73 35.74 21.51
N HIS A 379 20.88 35.01 20.40
CA HIS A 379 21.63 33.74 20.39
C HIS A 379 23.13 34.04 20.51
N VAL A 380 23.65 35.01 19.75
CA VAL A 380 25.09 35.40 19.84
C VAL A 380 25.43 35.82 21.27
N LYS A 381 24.55 36.64 21.91
CA LYS A 381 24.70 37.01 23.33
C LYS A 381 24.67 35.79 24.25
N ARG A 382 23.73 34.88 24.05
CA ARG A 382 23.64 33.64 24.84
C ARG A 382 24.92 32.79 24.71
N PHE A 383 25.55 32.75 23.54
CA PHE A 383 26.81 32.01 23.36
C PHE A 383 27.94 32.63 24.17
N LEU A 384 28.01 33.96 24.20
CA LEU A 384 28.97 34.70 25.07
C LEU A 384 28.69 34.44 26.58
N ASP A 385 27.40 34.53 26.99
CA ASP A 385 26.99 34.31 28.40
C ASP A 385 27.33 32.86 28.85
N LEU A 386 27.18 31.86 27.95
CA LEU A 386 27.56 30.46 28.23
C LEU A 386 29.08 30.27 28.30
N ALA A 387 29.83 30.89 27.40
CA ALA A 387 31.28 30.85 27.44
C ALA A 387 31.87 31.54 28.71
N GLU A 388 31.24 32.64 29.18
CA GLU A 388 31.58 33.28 30.46
C GLU A 388 31.42 32.33 31.63
N GLN A 389 30.36 31.47 31.59
CA GLN A 389 30.09 30.42 32.58
C GLN A 389 30.99 29.18 32.42
N GLY A 390 31.92 29.18 31.47
CA GLY A 390 32.88 28.10 31.28
C GLY A 390 32.51 27.01 30.28
N TRP A 391 31.37 27.15 29.58
CA TRP A 391 30.99 26.22 28.54
C TRP A 391 31.97 26.31 27.35
N LYS A 392 32.46 25.14 26.88
CA LYS A 392 33.43 25.10 25.75
C LYS A 392 32.78 24.77 24.41
N SER A 393 31.61 24.18 24.43
CA SER A 393 30.83 23.84 23.23
C SER A 393 29.34 24.00 23.52
N ILE A 394 28.57 24.24 22.50
CA ILE A 394 27.11 24.32 22.54
C ILE A 394 26.60 23.35 21.48
N HIS A 395 25.69 22.51 21.88
CA HIS A 395 25.06 21.54 20.97
C HIS A 395 23.61 21.95 20.69
N PHE A 396 23.26 21.98 19.42
CA PHE A 396 21.89 22.07 18.92
C PHE A 396 21.55 20.79 18.20
N ASP A 397 20.35 20.28 18.41
CA ASP A 397 19.84 19.16 17.64
C ASP A 397 19.74 19.57 16.17
N LYS A 398 20.46 18.83 15.30
CA LYS A 398 20.41 19.05 13.86
C LYS A 398 19.19 18.35 13.31
N MET A 399 18.32 19.12 12.67
CA MET A 399 17.22 18.55 11.90
C MET A 399 17.76 17.96 10.60
N ASP A 400 17.16 16.88 10.16
CA ASP A 400 17.46 16.21 8.90
C ASP A 400 16.22 16.07 8.02
N THR A 401 16.38 15.51 6.83
CA THR A 401 15.29 15.22 5.91
C THR A 401 14.76 13.80 6.07
N ASP A 402 15.14 13.06 7.13
CA ASP A 402 14.55 11.77 7.43
C ASP A 402 13.09 11.98 7.85
N TRP A 403 12.17 11.32 7.16
CA TRP A 403 10.75 11.42 7.44
C TRP A 403 10.35 10.87 8.84
N GLN A 404 11.21 10.06 9.47
CA GLN A 404 11.08 9.63 10.87
C GLN A 404 11.79 10.60 11.85
N GLY A 405 12.56 11.54 11.34
CA GLY A 405 13.35 12.49 12.09
C GLY A 405 12.53 13.59 12.77
N GLU A 406 13.18 14.35 13.64
CA GLU A 406 12.54 15.44 14.39
C GLU A 406 12.02 16.56 13.48
N GLY A 407 12.67 16.79 12.32
CA GLY A 407 12.23 17.79 11.34
C GLY A 407 10.77 17.58 10.92
N TYR A 408 10.46 16.38 10.44
CA TYR A 408 9.08 15.99 10.08
C TYR A 408 8.16 15.86 11.30
N GLY A 409 8.68 15.53 12.46
CA GLY A 409 7.94 15.50 13.73
C GLY A 409 7.35 16.87 14.15
N THR A 410 7.88 17.99 13.63
CA THR A 410 7.40 19.34 13.98
C THR A 410 6.30 19.89 13.06
N VAL A 411 6.18 19.39 11.83
CA VAL A 411 5.22 19.86 10.81
C VAL A 411 3.94 19.01 10.80
N SER A 412 2.88 19.48 10.16
CA SER A 412 1.57 18.82 10.08
C SER A 412 1.30 18.30 8.66
N GLY A 413 0.22 17.52 8.46
CA GLY A 413 -0.19 17.03 7.15
C GLY A 413 0.61 15.82 6.63
N GLN A 414 1.50 15.24 7.45
CA GLN A 414 2.37 14.12 7.06
C GLN A 414 1.72 12.74 7.28
N ASN A 415 0.60 12.69 8.01
CA ASN A 415 -0.08 11.44 8.36
C ASN A 415 -1.39 11.24 7.57
N SER A 416 -1.62 12.03 6.52
CA SER A 416 -2.80 11.93 5.66
C SER A 416 -2.42 12.02 4.19
N ASN A 417 -3.14 11.28 3.33
CA ASN A 417 -3.21 11.52 1.90
C ASN A 417 -4.29 12.58 1.64
N ASN A 418 -4.03 13.52 0.75
CA ASN A 418 -4.96 14.60 0.44
C ASN A 418 -5.45 14.46 -1.00
N SER A 419 -6.77 14.63 -1.22
CA SER A 419 -7.35 14.62 -2.56
C SER A 419 -8.40 15.72 -2.72
N VAL A 420 -8.48 16.28 -3.91
CA VAL A 420 -9.55 17.22 -4.30
C VAL A 420 -10.62 16.51 -5.12
N ARG A 421 -11.88 16.81 -4.87
CA ARG A 421 -13.04 16.31 -5.63
C ARG A 421 -13.34 17.24 -6.80
N VAL A 422 -13.31 16.68 -8.02
CA VAL A 422 -13.44 17.41 -9.28
C VAL A 422 -14.71 16.98 -10.01
N PRO A 423 -15.75 17.82 -10.08
CA PRO A 423 -16.95 17.54 -10.89
C PRO A 423 -16.71 17.86 -12.38
N ASN A 424 -17.51 17.26 -13.27
CA ASN A 424 -17.44 17.55 -14.71
C ASN A 424 -17.68 19.04 -14.99
N SER A 425 -18.56 19.72 -14.23
CA SER A 425 -18.79 21.17 -14.39
C SER A 425 -17.54 22.03 -14.18
N PHE A 426 -16.57 21.57 -13.36
CA PHE A 426 -15.27 22.22 -13.26
C PHE A 426 -14.42 21.98 -14.51
N MET A 427 -14.41 20.75 -15.03
CA MET A 427 -13.68 20.42 -16.26
C MET A 427 -14.24 21.16 -17.46
N ASP A 428 -15.58 21.28 -17.54
CA ASP A 428 -16.25 22.11 -18.56
C ASP A 428 -15.87 23.61 -18.45
N ALA A 429 -15.78 24.11 -17.21
CA ALA A 429 -15.32 25.48 -16.97
C ALA A 429 -13.86 25.66 -17.39
N LEU A 430 -13.01 24.67 -17.12
CA LEU A 430 -11.60 24.66 -17.50
C LEU A 430 -11.43 24.69 -19.04
N GLU A 431 -12.11 23.82 -19.77
CA GLU A 431 -12.09 23.76 -21.25
C GLU A 431 -12.56 25.07 -21.90
N ASN A 432 -13.57 25.70 -21.30
CA ASN A 432 -14.14 26.92 -21.81
C ASN A 432 -13.44 28.20 -21.29
N ASN A 433 -12.31 28.10 -20.59
CA ASN A 433 -11.63 29.20 -19.90
C ASN A 433 -12.61 30.03 -19.03
N GLY A 434 -13.50 29.32 -18.35
CA GLY A 434 -14.56 29.90 -17.53
C GLY A 434 -14.12 30.20 -16.11
N THR A 435 -15.09 30.67 -15.33
CA THR A 435 -14.93 31.03 -13.91
C THR A 435 -15.43 29.89 -13.03
N TRP A 436 -14.73 29.63 -11.92
CA TRP A 436 -15.14 28.73 -10.87
C TRP A 436 -15.51 29.53 -9.60
N ASN A 437 -16.60 29.13 -8.96
CA ASN A 437 -17.14 29.77 -7.78
C ASN A 437 -16.86 28.98 -6.52
N LEU A 438 -16.44 29.66 -5.46
CA LEU A 438 -16.30 29.13 -4.10
C LEU A 438 -17.47 29.60 -3.25
N TYR A 439 -17.96 28.73 -2.33
CA TYR A 439 -19.15 29.03 -1.54
C TYR A 439 -18.89 28.79 -0.06
N HIS A 440 -19.32 29.72 0.78
CA HIS A 440 -19.44 29.46 2.21
C HIS A 440 -20.41 28.31 2.47
N ARG A 441 -20.07 27.40 3.36
CA ARG A 441 -20.91 26.25 3.69
C ARG A 441 -22.23 26.65 4.33
N THR A 442 -22.20 27.73 5.15
CA THR A 442 -23.41 28.34 5.71
C THR A 442 -24.32 28.92 4.65
N GLU A 443 -23.77 29.48 3.56
CA GLU A 443 -24.52 29.99 2.43
C GLU A 443 -25.20 28.89 1.63
N LEU A 444 -24.48 27.80 1.30
CA LEU A 444 -25.06 26.64 0.61
C LEU A 444 -26.27 26.08 1.36
N LYS A 445 -26.14 25.96 2.68
CA LYS A 445 -27.23 25.51 3.55
C LYS A 445 -28.41 26.47 3.51
N ASN A 446 -28.18 27.77 3.72
CA ASN A 446 -29.22 28.80 3.70
C ASN A 446 -29.91 28.90 2.34
N ALA A 447 -29.15 28.81 1.24
CA ALA A 447 -29.70 28.84 -0.11
C ALA A 447 -30.61 27.64 -0.36
N SER A 448 -30.17 26.43 0.01
CA SER A 448 -30.96 25.21 -0.10
C SER A 448 -32.25 25.26 0.73
N GLU A 449 -32.19 25.71 1.99
CA GLU A 449 -33.36 25.83 2.88
C GLU A 449 -34.39 26.85 2.37
N ASN A 450 -33.93 27.89 1.63
CA ASN A 450 -34.80 28.96 1.07
C ASN A 450 -35.14 28.74 -0.43
N GLY A 451 -34.69 27.66 -1.04
CA GLY A 451 -35.00 27.35 -2.46
C GLY A 451 -34.45 28.39 -3.43
N ARG A 452 -33.30 29.00 -3.15
CA ARG A 452 -32.63 30.00 -4.01
C ARG A 452 -31.23 29.51 -4.43
N GLU A 453 -30.69 30.10 -5.46
CA GLU A 453 -29.29 29.89 -5.86
C GLU A 453 -28.35 30.47 -4.79
N PRO A 454 -27.24 29.77 -4.47
CA PRO A 454 -26.24 30.25 -3.55
C PRO A 454 -25.41 31.39 -4.13
N GLU A 455 -25.06 32.37 -3.30
CA GLU A 455 -24.15 33.44 -3.68
C GLU A 455 -22.69 33.04 -3.45
N PRO A 456 -21.81 33.17 -4.46
CA PRO A 456 -20.40 32.79 -4.27
C PRO A 456 -19.71 33.79 -3.33
N CYS A 457 -18.92 33.29 -2.41
CA CYS A 457 -18.04 34.13 -1.56
C CYS A 457 -16.80 34.61 -2.32
N ARG A 458 -16.40 33.86 -3.34
CA ARG A 458 -15.28 34.21 -4.24
C ARG A 458 -15.48 33.50 -5.58
N SER A 459 -15.02 34.17 -6.65
CA SER A 459 -14.97 33.63 -8.01
C SER A 459 -13.56 33.79 -8.56
N MET A 460 -13.07 32.79 -9.28
CA MET A 460 -11.74 32.83 -9.88
C MET A 460 -11.72 32.06 -11.22
N PRO A 461 -10.76 32.30 -12.12
CA PRO A 461 -10.61 31.48 -13.32
C PRO A 461 -10.37 30.00 -12.95
N ALA A 462 -11.12 29.07 -13.55
CA ALA A 462 -10.94 27.63 -13.30
C ALA A 462 -9.51 27.18 -13.57
N LYS A 463 -8.89 27.74 -14.61
CA LYS A 463 -7.48 27.46 -14.96
C LYS A 463 -6.50 27.82 -13.83
N GLU A 464 -6.71 28.95 -13.15
CA GLU A 464 -5.82 29.37 -12.03
C GLU A 464 -5.82 28.33 -10.89
N LEU A 465 -7.00 27.84 -10.53
CA LEU A 465 -7.12 26.81 -9.50
C LEU A 465 -6.50 25.48 -9.96
N TRP A 466 -6.70 25.10 -11.23
CA TRP A 466 -6.16 23.87 -11.78
C TRP A 466 -4.63 23.90 -11.91
N ASP A 467 -4.07 25.01 -12.37
CA ASP A 467 -2.62 25.21 -12.41
C ASP A 467 -2.00 25.14 -11.01
N LYS A 468 -2.71 25.60 -9.98
CA LYS A 468 -2.29 25.51 -8.58
C LYS A 468 -2.28 24.05 -8.10
N VAL A 469 -3.31 23.25 -8.40
CA VAL A 469 -3.34 21.80 -8.11
C VAL A 469 -2.18 21.09 -8.78
N ALA A 470 -1.94 21.35 -10.07
CA ALA A 470 -0.85 20.74 -10.82
C ALA A 470 0.52 21.12 -10.28
N TYR A 471 0.73 22.40 -9.96
CA TYR A 471 2.00 22.90 -9.37
C TYR A 471 2.31 22.22 -8.02
N THR A 472 1.33 22.16 -7.14
CA THR A 472 1.53 21.60 -5.80
C THR A 472 1.78 20.08 -5.89
N ALA A 473 1.04 19.36 -6.74
CA ALA A 473 1.29 17.95 -6.99
C ALA A 473 2.67 17.69 -7.61
N TRP A 474 3.14 18.56 -8.51
CA TRP A 474 4.49 18.52 -9.05
C TRP A 474 5.56 18.70 -7.97
N ALA A 475 5.32 19.59 -7.01
CA ALA A 475 6.28 19.99 -5.98
C ALA A 475 6.35 18.99 -4.80
N CYS A 476 5.20 18.39 -4.39
CA CYS A 476 5.14 17.52 -3.20
C CYS A 476 4.29 16.25 -3.35
N ALA A 477 3.88 15.86 -4.56
CA ALA A 477 3.05 14.69 -4.88
C ALA A 477 1.62 14.69 -4.27
N ASP A 478 1.16 15.82 -3.76
CA ASP A 478 -0.19 16.06 -3.23
C ASP A 478 -0.71 17.43 -3.74
N PRO A 479 -2.05 17.61 -3.90
CA PRO A 479 -3.10 16.62 -3.71
C PRO A 479 -3.28 15.69 -4.93
N GLY A 480 -3.81 14.48 -4.69
CA GLY A 480 -4.41 13.68 -5.74
C GLY A 480 -5.77 14.23 -6.16
N VAL A 481 -6.36 13.68 -7.21
CA VAL A 481 -7.68 14.07 -7.71
C VAL A 481 -8.65 12.89 -7.68
N GLN A 482 -9.94 13.18 -7.41
CA GLN A 482 -11.03 12.22 -7.48
C GLN A 482 -12.15 12.84 -8.34
N PHE A 483 -12.53 12.16 -9.42
CA PHE A 483 -13.51 12.69 -10.40
C PHE A 483 -14.93 12.38 -9.93
N ASP A 484 -15.53 13.35 -9.27
CA ASP A 484 -16.81 13.24 -8.55
C ASP A 484 -17.97 12.72 -9.43
N THR A 485 -18.11 13.26 -10.64
CA THR A 485 -19.18 12.86 -11.55
C THR A 485 -19.00 11.42 -12.01
N THR A 486 -17.80 11.05 -12.47
CA THR A 486 -17.47 9.70 -12.89
C THR A 486 -17.73 8.67 -11.77
N ILE A 487 -17.32 8.98 -10.55
CA ILE A 487 -17.54 8.12 -9.38
C ILE A 487 -19.03 7.87 -9.18
N ASN A 488 -19.86 8.93 -9.21
CA ASN A 488 -21.29 8.85 -8.94
C ASN A 488 -22.12 8.31 -10.11
N GLU A 489 -21.65 8.39 -11.37
CA GLU A 489 -22.28 7.72 -12.51
C GLU A 489 -22.19 6.19 -12.44
N TRP A 490 -21.15 5.65 -11.81
CA TRP A 490 -20.95 4.22 -11.54
C TRP A 490 -21.42 3.79 -10.14
N HIS A 491 -22.17 4.65 -9.45
CA HIS A 491 -22.69 4.32 -8.13
C HIS A 491 -23.87 3.33 -8.21
N THR A 492 -23.74 2.22 -7.51
CA THR A 492 -24.75 1.13 -7.49
C THR A 492 -25.94 1.43 -6.59
N CYS A 493 -25.79 2.33 -5.59
CA CYS A 493 -26.78 2.55 -4.52
C CYS A 493 -27.03 4.04 -4.24
N PRO A 494 -27.40 4.87 -5.22
CA PRO A 494 -27.59 6.31 -5.03
C PRO A 494 -28.76 6.68 -4.11
N GLU A 495 -29.76 5.80 -3.91
CA GLU A 495 -30.85 6.03 -2.95
C GLU A 495 -30.33 6.04 -1.49
N GLY A 496 -29.16 5.48 -1.23
CA GLY A 496 -28.48 5.55 0.05
C GLY A 496 -27.70 6.85 0.29
N GLY A 497 -27.54 7.68 -0.74
CA GLY A 497 -26.78 8.95 -0.75
C GLY A 497 -25.71 8.98 -1.83
N ARG A 498 -24.93 10.06 -1.85
CA ARG A 498 -23.78 10.23 -2.77
C ARG A 498 -22.53 9.57 -2.21
N ILE A 499 -21.64 9.20 -3.12
CA ILE A 499 -20.24 8.86 -2.77
C ILE A 499 -19.47 10.18 -2.65
N ASN A 500 -19.10 10.56 -1.43
CA ASN A 500 -18.42 11.83 -1.15
C ASN A 500 -16.90 11.70 -1.01
N GLY A 501 -16.41 10.53 -0.61
CA GLY A 501 -15.00 10.33 -0.28
C GLY A 501 -14.52 8.92 -0.58
N SER A 502 -13.30 8.63 -0.13
CA SER A 502 -12.66 7.33 -0.28
C SER A 502 -11.88 6.93 0.97
N ASN A 503 -11.41 5.69 1.02
CA ASN A 503 -10.38 5.23 1.96
C ASN A 503 -9.01 5.89 1.65
N PRO A 504 -7.96 5.64 2.46
CA PRO A 504 -6.65 6.30 2.31
C PRO A 504 -6.00 6.18 0.93
N CYS A 505 -6.17 5.04 0.24
CA CYS A 505 -5.50 4.76 -1.03
C CYS A 505 -6.40 4.96 -2.25
N SER A 506 -7.61 5.51 -2.06
CA SER A 506 -8.59 5.84 -3.11
C SER A 506 -9.15 4.65 -3.91
N GLU A 507 -8.95 3.41 -3.48
CA GLU A 507 -9.54 2.24 -4.16
C GLU A 507 -10.97 1.92 -3.68
N TYR A 508 -11.31 2.23 -2.44
CA TYR A 508 -12.65 2.04 -1.92
C TYR A 508 -13.44 3.35 -1.96
N MET A 509 -14.45 3.40 -2.81
CA MET A 509 -15.35 4.53 -2.99
C MET A 509 -16.78 4.06 -2.89
N PHE A 510 -17.43 4.41 -1.79
CA PHE A 510 -18.83 4.07 -1.49
C PHE A 510 -19.43 5.12 -0.55
N LEU A 511 -20.60 4.83 0.03
CA LEU A 511 -21.30 5.72 0.97
C LEU A 511 -20.44 5.99 2.22
N ASP A 512 -20.61 7.19 2.78
CA ASP A 512 -20.08 7.52 4.09
C ASP A 512 -20.63 6.56 5.16
N ASP A 513 -19.83 6.28 6.18
CA ASP A 513 -20.09 5.33 7.27
C ASP A 513 -20.23 3.89 6.79
N THR A 514 -19.35 3.48 5.88
CA THR A 514 -19.22 2.11 5.39
C THR A 514 -17.78 1.61 5.50
N ALA A 515 -17.61 0.30 5.38
CA ALA A 515 -16.31 -0.36 5.45
C ALA A 515 -16.15 -1.40 4.34
N CYS A 516 -14.92 -1.59 3.90
CA CYS A 516 -14.55 -2.56 2.88
C CYS A 516 -13.63 -3.63 3.44
N ASN A 517 -14.00 -4.89 3.20
CA ASN A 517 -13.18 -6.04 3.50
C ASN A 517 -12.43 -6.49 2.25
N LEU A 518 -11.12 -6.68 2.34
CA LEU A 518 -10.23 -6.83 1.18
C LEU A 518 -9.56 -8.20 1.13
N ALA A 519 -9.32 -8.66 -0.10
CA ALA A 519 -8.38 -9.73 -0.42
C ALA A 519 -7.75 -9.49 -1.80
N SER A 520 -6.58 -10.08 -2.03
CA SER A 520 -5.91 -10.00 -3.34
C SER A 520 -5.48 -11.38 -3.81
N ILE A 521 -5.63 -11.60 -5.14
CA ILE A 521 -5.24 -12.82 -5.84
C ILE A 521 -3.94 -12.54 -6.61
N ASN A 522 -2.95 -13.42 -6.49
CA ASN A 522 -1.69 -13.31 -7.20
C ASN A 522 -1.81 -13.92 -8.60
N LEU A 523 -1.95 -13.07 -9.62
CA LEU A 523 -2.21 -13.47 -11.01
C LEU A 523 -1.17 -14.43 -11.58
N LEU A 524 0.11 -14.26 -11.23
CA LEU A 524 1.20 -15.06 -11.77
C LEU A 524 1.07 -16.56 -11.43
N HIS A 525 0.42 -16.91 -10.32
CA HIS A 525 0.17 -18.31 -9.92
C HIS A 525 -0.87 -19.03 -10.79
N TYR A 526 -1.54 -18.33 -11.69
CA TYR A 526 -2.50 -18.87 -12.65
C TYR A 526 -1.95 -18.87 -14.08
N PHE A 527 -0.69 -18.49 -14.29
CA PHE A 527 -0.05 -18.48 -15.60
C PHE A 527 0.98 -19.61 -15.70
N ASP A 528 0.76 -20.52 -16.63
CA ASP A 528 1.72 -21.54 -16.99
C ASP A 528 2.75 -20.93 -17.97
N THR A 529 3.98 -20.74 -17.48
CA THR A 529 5.06 -20.13 -18.26
C THR A 529 5.57 -21.02 -19.39
N ASP A 530 5.40 -22.34 -19.29
CA ASP A 530 5.82 -23.30 -20.33
C ASP A 530 4.76 -23.42 -21.43
N ALA A 531 3.50 -23.59 -21.03
CA ALA A 531 2.37 -23.65 -21.97
C ALA A 531 1.96 -22.26 -22.48
N GLN A 532 2.43 -21.17 -21.86
CA GLN A 532 2.05 -19.78 -22.14
C GLN A 532 0.53 -19.57 -22.10
N LYS A 533 -0.10 -20.14 -21.09
CA LYS A 533 -1.55 -20.13 -20.93
C LYS A 533 -1.97 -19.73 -19.54
N PHE A 534 -2.99 -18.89 -19.44
CA PHE A 534 -3.63 -18.53 -18.18
C PHE A 534 -4.69 -19.57 -17.80
N ASP A 535 -4.67 -20.06 -16.56
CA ASP A 535 -5.64 -21.03 -16.02
C ASP A 535 -6.90 -20.29 -15.53
N ILE A 536 -7.75 -19.95 -16.50
CA ILE A 536 -8.99 -19.21 -16.27
C ILE A 536 -9.90 -19.92 -15.25
N PRO A 537 -10.18 -21.24 -15.35
CA PRO A 537 -11.08 -21.90 -14.41
C PRO A 537 -10.59 -21.89 -12.97
N SER A 538 -9.25 -22.03 -12.73
CA SER A 538 -8.68 -21.91 -11.38
C SER A 538 -8.75 -20.48 -10.84
N PHE A 539 -8.59 -19.49 -11.70
CA PHE A 539 -8.74 -18.09 -11.32
C PHE A 539 -10.19 -17.77 -10.94
N GLN A 540 -11.17 -18.18 -11.76
CA GLN A 540 -12.61 -18.02 -11.47
C GLN A 540 -13.00 -18.71 -10.17
N HIS A 541 -12.54 -19.93 -9.93
CA HIS A 541 -12.79 -20.65 -8.69
C HIS A 541 -12.25 -19.88 -7.47
N SER A 542 -11.06 -19.34 -7.56
CA SER A 542 -10.48 -18.52 -6.48
C SER A 542 -11.25 -17.23 -6.24
N VAL A 543 -11.72 -16.56 -7.30
CA VAL A 543 -12.61 -15.40 -7.19
C VAL A 543 -13.90 -15.74 -6.47
N ARG A 544 -14.54 -16.86 -6.83
CA ARG A 544 -15.75 -17.36 -6.18
C ARG A 544 -15.53 -17.59 -4.68
N LEU A 545 -14.50 -18.32 -4.30
CA LEU A 545 -14.21 -18.63 -2.90
C LEU A 545 -13.89 -17.35 -2.08
N TRP A 546 -13.12 -16.43 -2.63
CA TRP A 546 -12.82 -15.18 -1.94
C TRP A 546 -14.03 -14.25 -1.83
N THR A 547 -14.90 -14.20 -2.82
CA THR A 547 -16.16 -13.45 -2.72
C THR A 547 -16.99 -13.98 -1.56
N MET A 548 -17.13 -15.32 -1.41
CA MET A 548 -17.80 -15.94 -0.28
C MET A 548 -17.11 -15.63 1.06
N THR A 549 -15.77 -15.70 1.10
CA THR A 549 -14.98 -15.44 2.31
C THR A 549 -15.17 -14.02 2.81
N LEU A 550 -15.08 -13.04 1.91
CA LEU A 550 -15.25 -11.63 2.24
C LEU A 550 -16.69 -11.35 2.72
N GLU A 551 -17.68 -11.95 2.07
CA GLU A 551 -19.11 -11.84 2.45
C GLU A 551 -19.37 -12.44 3.85
N ILE A 552 -18.84 -13.64 4.13
CA ILE A 552 -18.94 -14.28 5.45
C ILE A 552 -18.27 -13.40 6.53
N SER A 553 -17.16 -12.76 6.20
CA SER A 553 -16.43 -11.89 7.13
C SER A 553 -17.20 -10.61 7.46
N VAL A 554 -17.89 -10.01 6.47
CA VAL A 554 -18.77 -8.84 6.72
C VAL A 554 -19.87 -9.19 7.71
N LEU A 555 -20.44 -10.39 7.59
CA LEU A 555 -21.51 -10.86 8.45
C LEU A 555 -21.13 -10.88 9.94
N MET A 556 -19.89 -11.23 10.25
CA MET A 556 -19.41 -11.44 11.63
C MET A 556 -18.56 -10.28 12.18
N ALA A 557 -18.44 -9.19 11.44
CA ALA A 557 -17.60 -8.05 11.81
C ALA A 557 -18.22 -7.17 12.90
N GLN A 558 -17.36 -6.55 13.71
CA GLN A 558 -17.72 -5.41 14.56
C GLN A 558 -17.12 -4.10 14.03
N PHE A 559 -17.73 -2.98 14.42
CA PHE A 559 -17.44 -1.66 13.89
C PHE A 559 -17.36 -0.59 15.01
N PRO A 560 -16.63 0.52 14.81
CA PRO A 560 -16.43 1.54 15.86
C PRO A 560 -17.66 2.40 16.16
N SER A 561 -18.67 2.39 15.28
CA SER A 561 -19.92 3.14 15.49
C SER A 561 -21.15 2.35 15.03
N GLU A 562 -22.31 2.81 15.47
CA GLU A 562 -23.62 2.24 15.08
C GLU A 562 -23.88 2.44 13.59
N GLU A 563 -23.58 3.62 13.05
CA GLU A 563 -23.83 3.97 11.65
C GLU A 563 -23.04 3.07 10.71
N ILE A 564 -21.76 2.86 11.03
CA ILE A 564 -20.89 1.98 10.23
C ILE A 564 -21.38 0.52 10.33
N ALA A 565 -21.80 0.07 11.51
CA ALA A 565 -22.33 -1.29 11.68
C ALA A 565 -23.59 -1.50 10.85
N ARG A 566 -24.55 -0.54 10.88
CA ARG A 566 -25.78 -0.61 10.10
C ARG A 566 -25.54 -0.62 8.59
N LYS A 567 -24.81 0.39 8.09
CA LYS A 567 -24.59 0.52 6.65
C LYS A 567 -23.72 -0.62 6.09
N SER A 568 -22.70 -1.08 6.84
CA SER A 568 -21.91 -2.24 6.41
C SER A 568 -22.75 -3.50 6.30
N TYR A 569 -23.71 -3.72 7.20
CA TYR A 569 -24.67 -4.81 7.11
C TYR A 569 -25.67 -4.61 5.97
N GLU A 570 -26.20 -3.39 5.82
CA GLU A 570 -27.24 -3.05 4.84
C GLU A 570 -26.75 -3.14 3.39
N TYR A 571 -25.49 -2.77 3.10
CA TYR A 571 -24.91 -2.71 1.74
C TYR A 571 -23.88 -3.81 1.46
N ARG A 572 -23.25 -4.41 2.47
CA ARG A 572 -22.36 -5.56 2.38
C ARG A 572 -21.26 -5.41 1.33
N THR A 573 -20.50 -4.32 1.41
CA THR A 573 -19.44 -3.99 0.45
C THR A 573 -18.19 -4.83 0.65
N LEU A 574 -17.65 -5.34 -0.46
CA LEU A 574 -16.44 -6.15 -0.56
C LEU A 574 -15.39 -5.46 -1.44
N GLY A 575 -14.14 -5.85 -1.27
CA GLY A 575 -13.02 -5.34 -2.07
C GLY A 575 -12.06 -6.45 -2.49
N LEU A 576 -12.49 -7.33 -3.39
CA LEU A 576 -11.61 -8.31 -4.00
C LEU A 576 -10.79 -7.66 -5.10
N GLY A 577 -9.46 -7.88 -5.08
CA GLY A 577 -8.53 -7.39 -6.07
C GLY A 577 -7.52 -8.45 -6.49
N TYR A 578 -6.50 -8.02 -7.22
CA TYR A 578 -5.38 -8.86 -7.62
C TYR A 578 -4.06 -8.08 -7.55
N CYS A 579 -2.94 -8.80 -7.66
CA CYS A 579 -1.60 -8.25 -7.81
C CYS A 579 -0.81 -9.01 -8.88
N ASN A 580 0.40 -8.55 -9.16
CA ASN A 580 1.33 -9.18 -10.08
C ASN A 580 0.95 -9.07 -11.58
N LEU A 581 0.16 -8.05 -11.97
CA LEU A 581 -0.15 -7.82 -13.38
C LEU A 581 1.11 -7.46 -14.18
N GLY A 582 1.93 -6.53 -13.69
CA GLY A 582 3.16 -6.12 -14.38
C GLY A 582 4.13 -7.27 -14.57
N SER A 583 4.29 -8.13 -13.57
CA SER A 583 5.09 -9.35 -13.68
C SER A 583 4.50 -10.34 -14.69
N LEU A 584 3.18 -10.56 -14.67
CA LEU A 584 2.50 -11.43 -15.62
C LEU A 584 2.74 -10.98 -17.06
N LEU A 585 2.58 -9.69 -17.36
CA LEU A 585 2.81 -9.12 -18.69
C LEU A 585 4.26 -9.36 -19.16
N MET A 586 5.24 -9.16 -18.28
CA MET A 586 6.64 -9.45 -18.58
C MET A 586 6.84 -10.94 -18.91
N HIS A 587 6.28 -11.87 -18.11
CA HIS A 587 6.34 -13.31 -18.39
C HIS A 587 5.67 -13.70 -19.72
N MET A 588 4.64 -12.96 -20.13
CA MET A 588 3.99 -13.11 -21.43
C MET A 588 4.81 -12.50 -22.59
N GLY A 589 5.89 -11.77 -22.31
CA GLY A 589 6.68 -11.04 -23.30
C GLY A 589 5.92 -9.86 -23.91
N ILE A 590 5.04 -9.22 -23.13
CA ILE A 590 4.22 -8.08 -23.57
C ILE A 590 4.73 -6.82 -22.84
N PRO A 591 5.11 -5.75 -23.56
CA PRO A 591 5.41 -4.47 -22.93
C PRO A 591 4.24 -3.94 -22.12
N TYR A 592 4.50 -3.32 -20.97
CA TYR A 592 3.45 -2.72 -20.16
C TYR A 592 2.70 -1.59 -20.92
N ALA A 593 3.41 -0.81 -21.71
CA ALA A 593 2.88 0.25 -22.57
C ALA A 593 2.49 -0.28 -23.96
N ASP A 594 1.62 -1.29 -24.03
CA ASP A 594 1.16 -1.91 -25.28
C ASP A 594 -0.35 -2.16 -25.23
N ASP A 595 -1.05 -1.96 -26.36
CA ASP A 595 -2.50 -2.21 -26.46
C ASP A 595 -2.90 -3.64 -26.07
N ARG A 596 -2.00 -4.62 -26.28
CA ARG A 596 -2.23 -6.01 -25.83
C ARG A 596 -2.22 -6.11 -24.31
N ALA A 597 -1.36 -5.33 -23.63
CA ALA A 597 -1.30 -5.30 -22.19
C ALA A 597 -2.59 -4.72 -21.60
N TYR A 598 -3.09 -3.63 -22.17
CA TYR A 598 -4.36 -3.03 -21.78
C TYR A 598 -5.53 -4.00 -22.00
N ALA A 599 -5.56 -4.71 -23.14
CA ALA A 599 -6.60 -5.71 -23.41
C ALA A 599 -6.58 -6.89 -22.42
N VAL A 600 -5.38 -7.40 -22.08
CA VAL A 600 -5.20 -8.45 -21.05
C VAL A 600 -5.64 -7.95 -19.66
N CYS A 601 -5.23 -6.74 -19.26
CA CYS A 601 -5.63 -6.12 -18.00
C CYS A 601 -7.16 -5.98 -17.90
N GLY A 602 -7.79 -5.44 -18.95
CA GLY A 602 -9.25 -5.33 -19.04
C GLY A 602 -9.96 -6.67 -18.93
N ALA A 603 -9.48 -7.68 -19.64
CA ALA A 603 -10.06 -9.03 -19.61
C ALA A 603 -9.95 -9.69 -18.21
N LEU A 604 -8.78 -9.64 -17.56
CA LEU A 604 -8.58 -10.21 -16.23
C LEU A 604 -9.44 -9.49 -15.18
N SER A 605 -9.50 -8.15 -15.22
CA SER A 605 -10.37 -7.35 -14.36
C SER A 605 -11.84 -7.68 -14.59
N SER A 606 -12.24 -7.84 -15.85
CA SER A 606 -13.58 -8.21 -16.28
C SER A 606 -13.99 -9.60 -15.78
N ILE A 607 -13.12 -10.60 -15.91
CA ILE A 607 -13.36 -11.96 -15.37
C ILE A 607 -13.53 -11.89 -13.85
N MET A 608 -12.63 -11.20 -13.14
CA MET A 608 -12.69 -11.11 -11.68
C MET A 608 -14.00 -10.46 -11.21
N CYS A 609 -14.34 -9.30 -11.73
CA CYS A 609 -15.52 -8.57 -11.29
C CYS A 609 -16.82 -9.28 -11.72
N GLY A 610 -16.88 -9.78 -12.95
CA GLY A 610 -18.03 -10.54 -13.45
C GLY A 610 -18.28 -11.83 -12.67
N GLU A 611 -17.23 -12.60 -12.35
CA GLU A 611 -17.35 -13.82 -11.53
C GLU A 611 -17.75 -13.50 -10.09
N SER A 612 -17.19 -12.41 -9.53
CA SER A 612 -17.54 -11.97 -8.17
C SER A 612 -19.03 -11.57 -8.09
N TYR A 613 -19.56 -10.83 -9.07
CA TYR A 613 -20.98 -10.49 -9.11
C TYR A 613 -21.87 -11.68 -9.46
N ALA A 614 -21.43 -12.62 -10.29
CA ALA A 614 -22.14 -13.87 -10.53
C ALA A 614 -22.29 -14.68 -9.23
N THR A 615 -21.21 -14.78 -8.43
CA THR A 615 -21.21 -15.41 -7.10
C THR A 615 -22.12 -14.66 -6.12
N SER A 616 -22.08 -13.32 -6.14
CA SER A 616 -22.96 -12.49 -5.31
C SER A 616 -24.44 -12.67 -5.66
N ALA A 617 -24.77 -12.89 -6.94
CA ALA A 617 -26.13 -13.21 -7.37
C ALA A 617 -26.55 -14.63 -6.93
N GLU A 618 -25.67 -15.63 -7.03
CA GLU A 618 -25.95 -16.96 -6.47
C GLU A 618 -26.19 -16.92 -4.95
N LEU A 619 -25.37 -16.17 -4.21
CA LEU A 619 -25.57 -15.97 -2.77
C LEU A 619 -26.90 -15.26 -2.50
N ALA A 620 -27.31 -14.30 -3.33
CA ALA A 620 -28.61 -13.65 -3.21
C ALA A 620 -29.74 -14.62 -3.47
N GLY A 621 -29.62 -15.53 -4.42
CA GLY A 621 -30.60 -16.59 -4.67
C GLY A 621 -30.76 -17.54 -3.49
N SER A 622 -29.70 -17.83 -2.75
CA SER A 622 -29.69 -18.72 -1.60
C SER A 622 -30.06 -18.02 -0.27
N LEU A 623 -29.50 -16.85 0.00
CA LEU A 623 -29.52 -16.15 1.30
C LEU A 623 -30.32 -14.84 1.27
N GLY A 624 -30.83 -14.45 0.09
CA GLY A 624 -31.47 -13.14 -0.17
C GLY A 624 -30.45 -12.05 -0.53
N PRO A 625 -30.89 -11.02 -1.28
CA PRO A 625 -30.06 -9.87 -1.63
C PRO A 625 -29.69 -9.05 -0.39
N PHE A 626 -28.75 -8.09 -0.55
CA PHE A 626 -28.44 -7.17 0.54
C PHE A 626 -29.67 -6.33 0.94
N PRO A 627 -29.82 -5.94 2.22
CA PRO A 627 -31.08 -5.35 2.72
C PRO A 627 -31.58 -4.13 1.93
N LYS A 628 -30.68 -3.28 1.45
CA LYS A 628 -31.00 -2.07 0.66
C LYS A 628 -31.03 -2.29 -0.87
N TYR A 629 -31.06 -3.54 -1.32
CA TYR A 629 -31.05 -3.86 -2.75
C TYR A 629 -32.28 -3.36 -3.48
N HIS A 630 -33.48 -3.63 -2.94
CA HIS A 630 -34.73 -3.33 -3.66
C HIS A 630 -34.94 -1.85 -3.93
N GLU A 631 -34.44 -0.98 -3.04
CA GLU A 631 -34.47 0.48 -3.22
C GLU A 631 -33.54 0.92 -4.36
N ASN A 632 -32.45 0.17 -4.61
CA ASN A 632 -31.38 0.50 -5.56
C ASN A 632 -31.34 -0.42 -6.79
N ALA A 633 -32.30 -1.32 -6.98
CA ALA A 633 -32.22 -2.40 -7.97
C ALA A 633 -32.01 -1.89 -9.41
N ASP A 634 -32.75 -0.86 -9.82
CA ASP A 634 -32.65 -0.29 -11.16
C ASP A 634 -31.28 0.37 -11.40
N HIS A 635 -30.76 1.08 -10.40
CA HIS A 635 -29.44 1.72 -10.45
C HIS A 635 -28.32 0.67 -10.51
N MET A 636 -28.43 -0.37 -9.69
CA MET A 636 -27.45 -1.44 -9.67
C MET A 636 -27.43 -2.21 -10.98
N LEU A 637 -28.58 -2.62 -11.50
CA LEU A 637 -28.68 -3.31 -12.78
C LEU A 637 -28.19 -2.45 -13.96
N LYS A 638 -28.43 -1.13 -13.91
CA LYS A 638 -27.87 -0.18 -14.89
C LYS A 638 -26.33 -0.26 -14.89
N VAL A 639 -25.69 -0.20 -13.72
CA VAL A 639 -24.23 -0.28 -13.59
C VAL A 639 -23.72 -1.65 -14.08
N MET A 640 -24.38 -2.75 -13.70
CA MET A 640 -23.99 -4.09 -14.16
C MET A 640 -24.09 -4.25 -15.70
N ARG A 641 -25.12 -3.68 -16.32
CA ARG A 641 -25.23 -3.65 -17.78
C ARG A 641 -24.13 -2.80 -18.42
N ASN A 642 -23.69 -1.70 -17.80
CA ASN A 642 -22.57 -0.90 -18.29
C ASN A 642 -21.23 -1.66 -18.21
N HIS A 643 -20.96 -2.37 -17.12
CA HIS A 643 -19.83 -3.28 -17.03
C HIS A 643 -19.84 -4.34 -18.14
N LYS A 644 -20.99 -4.97 -18.37
CA LYS A 644 -21.17 -5.94 -19.48
C LYS A 644 -20.89 -5.31 -20.83
N ARG A 645 -21.41 -4.10 -21.10
CA ARG A 645 -21.17 -3.37 -22.37
C ARG A 645 -19.68 -3.10 -22.60
N ALA A 646 -18.94 -2.76 -21.54
CA ALA A 646 -17.49 -2.57 -21.63
C ALA A 646 -16.77 -3.87 -22.01
N ALA A 647 -17.19 -5.03 -21.48
CA ALA A 647 -16.64 -6.33 -21.86
C ALA A 647 -16.92 -6.70 -23.33
N TYR A 648 -17.98 -6.16 -23.93
CA TYR A 648 -18.34 -6.33 -25.32
C TYR A 648 -17.83 -5.22 -26.24
N ASP A 649 -17.06 -4.26 -25.72
CA ASP A 649 -16.56 -3.07 -26.43
C ASP A 649 -17.69 -2.31 -27.17
N ALA A 650 -18.77 -2.05 -26.44
CA ALA A 650 -19.97 -1.39 -26.95
C ALA A 650 -19.71 0.07 -27.33
N LYS A 651 -20.51 0.60 -28.24
CA LYS A 651 -20.40 2.02 -28.64
C LYS A 651 -20.84 2.95 -27.51
N GLY A 652 -20.27 4.15 -27.43
CA GLY A 652 -20.58 5.14 -26.42
C GLY A 652 -22.08 5.41 -26.22
N SER A 653 -22.86 5.43 -27.33
CA SER A 653 -24.33 5.62 -27.29
C SER A 653 -25.12 4.47 -26.65
N GLU A 654 -24.51 3.34 -26.38
CA GLU A 654 -25.17 2.18 -25.78
C GLU A 654 -25.07 2.17 -24.26
N TYR A 655 -24.18 2.98 -23.69
CA TYR A 655 -24.05 3.08 -22.24
C TYR A 655 -25.15 3.89 -21.60
N GLU A 656 -25.60 3.47 -20.43
CA GLU A 656 -26.71 4.11 -19.69
C GLU A 656 -26.16 5.14 -18.70
N GLY A 657 -26.43 6.44 -18.99
CA GLY A 657 -26.18 7.55 -18.04
C GLY A 657 -24.70 7.77 -17.71
N LEU A 658 -23.81 7.56 -18.68
CA LEU A 658 -22.40 7.91 -18.57
C LEU A 658 -22.10 9.13 -19.45
N THR A 659 -21.33 10.06 -18.93
CA THR A 659 -20.83 11.23 -19.67
C THR A 659 -19.55 10.92 -20.44
N ILE A 660 -18.73 10.00 -19.91
CA ILE A 660 -17.47 9.57 -20.52
C ILE A 660 -17.61 8.10 -20.94
N THR A 661 -17.26 7.82 -22.21
CA THR A 661 -17.24 6.43 -22.71
C THR A 661 -16.05 5.68 -22.12
N PRO A 662 -16.27 4.56 -21.42
CA PRO A 662 -15.17 3.76 -20.87
C PRO A 662 -14.38 3.05 -21.96
N MET A 663 -13.12 2.69 -21.64
CA MET A 663 -12.28 1.84 -22.50
C MET A 663 -12.83 0.40 -22.46
N GLY A 664 -13.30 -0.12 -23.59
CA GLY A 664 -13.72 -1.52 -23.74
C GLY A 664 -12.54 -2.47 -23.96
N ILE A 665 -12.81 -3.79 -23.97
CA ILE A 665 -11.78 -4.79 -24.29
C ILE A 665 -11.60 -4.90 -25.78
N ASP A 666 -10.43 -4.50 -26.31
CA ASP A 666 -10.13 -4.64 -27.74
C ASP A 666 -10.01 -6.13 -28.12
N ALA A 667 -11.02 -6.63 -28.80
CA ALA A 667 -11.11 -8.04 -29.23
C ALA A 667 -9.98 -8.46 -30.21
N LYS A 668 -9.32 -7.51 -30.87
CA LYS A 668 -8.20 -7.83 -31.81
C LYS A 668 -6.88 -8.00 -31.06
N ARG A 669 -6.76 -7.42 -29.88
CA ARG A 669 -5.54 -7.42 -29.07
C ARG A 669 -5.62 -8.41 -27.91
N CYS A 670 -6.82 -8.75 -27.44
CA CYS A 670 -7.05 -9.67 -26.35
C CYS A 670 -6.93 -11.15 -26.80
N PRO A 671 -6.27 -12.03 -26.02
CA PRO A 671 -6.40 -13.47 -26.21
C PRO A 671 -7.87 -13.92 -26.18
N SER A 672 -8.26 -14.74 -27.16
CA SER A 672 -9.68 -15.09 -27.37
C SER A 672 -10.30 -15.81 -26.18
N ASP A 673 -9.56 -16.68 -25.49
CA ASP A 673 -10.02 -17.42 -24.32
C ASP A 673 -10.29 -16.50 -23.11
N LEU A 674 -9.44 -15.48 -22.90
CA LEU A 674 -9.66 -14.44 -21.88
C LEU A 674 -10.89 -13.58 -22.22
N LEU A 675 -11.04 -13.18 -23.48
CA LEU A 675 -12.17 -12.37 -23.94
C LEU A 675 -13.51 -13.13 -23.79
N ASP A 676 -13.55 -14.40 -24.19
CA ASP A 676 -14.74 -15.23 -24.07
C ASP A 676 -15.12 -15.47 -22.61
N ALA A 677 -14.13 -15.69 -21.73
CA ALA A 677 -14.36 -15.82 -20.30
C ALA A 677 -14.87 -14.52 -19.68
N ALA A 678 -14.32 -13.37 -20.06
CA ALA A 678 -14.74 -12.06 -19.61
C ALA A 678 -16.22 -11.79 -19.95
N LYS A 679 -16.59 -12.02 -21.20
CA LYS A 679 -17.99 -11.89 -21.67
C LYS A 679 -18.93 -12.83 -20.91
N SER A 680 -18.56 -14.12 -20.82
CA SER A 680 -19.36 -15.14 -20.14
C SER A 680 -19.57 -14.84 -18.65
N ALA A 681 -18.57 -14.30 -17.95
CA ALA A 681 -18.70 -13.91 -16.54
C ALA A 681 -19.77 -12.82 -16.37
N TRP A 682 -19.76 -11.79 -17.21
CA TRP A 682 -20.77 -10.74 -17.17
C TRP A 682 -22.16 -11.19 -17.63
N ASP A 683 -22.25 -12.13 -18.58
CA ASP A 683 -23.52 -12.73 -18.97
C ASP A 683 -24.18 -13.43 -17.77
N ARG A 684 -23.41 -14.22 -17.00
CA ARG A 684 -23.89 -14.86 -15.78
C ARG A 684 -24.24 -13.85 -14.68
N ALA A 685 -23.38 -12.86 -14.47
CA ALA A 685 -23.59 -11.84 -13.44
C ALA A 685 -24.88 -11.04 -13.67
N VAL A 686 -25.12 -10.56 -14.90
CA VAL A 686 -26.33 -9.79 -15.24
C VAL A 686 -27.57 -10.69 -15.18
N HIS A 687 -27.53 -11.89 -15.76
CA HIS A 687 -28.67 -12.82 -15.72
C HIS A 687 -29.06 -13.20 -14.28
N GLY A 688 -28.08 -13.59 -13.44
CA GLY A 688 -28.34 -13.91 -12.04
C GLY A 688 -28.86 -12.70 -11.24
N GLY A 689 -28.30 -11.50 -11.52
CA GLY A 689 -28.75 -10.27 -10.88
C GLY A 689 -30.20 -9.87 -11.22
N GLU A 690 -30.61 -10.09 -12.47
CA GLU A 690 -32.00 -9.87 -12.91
C GLU A 690 -32.97 -10.88 -12.26
N GLU A 691 -32.51 -12.09 -11.97
CA GLU A 691 -33.33 -13.16 -11.37
C GLU A 691 -33.39 -13.06 -9.84
N TYR A 692 -32.27 -12.86 -9.16
CA TYR A 692 -32.12 -12.96 -7.69
C TYR A 692 -31.73 -11.66 -7.00
N GLY A 693 -31.27 -10.64 -7.73
CA GLY A 693 -30.58 -9.49 -7.18
C GLY A 693 -29.13 -9.86 -6.82
N TYR A 694 -28.50 -9.02 -5.99
CA TYR A 694 -27.12 -9.23 -5.53
C TYR A 694 -27.03 -9.22 -4.02
N ARG A 695 -26.10 -10.02 -3.48
CA ARG A 695 -25.79 -10.08 -2.04
C ARG A 695 -24.91 -8.91 -1.59
N ASN A 696 -24.22 -8.25 -2.50
CA ASN A 696 -23.21 -7.22 -2.23
C ASN A 696 -23.39 -6.02 -3.15
N ALA A 697 -23.40 -4.82 -2.61
CA ALA A 697 -23.53 -3.58 -3.36
C ALA A 697 -22.25 -3.24 -4.17
N GLN A 698 -21.09 -3.65 -3.67
CA GLN A 698 -19.78 -3.53 -4.31
C GLN A 698 -18.98 -4.80 -4.02
N THR A 699 -18.19 -5.29 -5.00
CA THR A 699 -17.44 -6.54 -4.83
C THR A 699 -15.93 -6.41 -5.07
N THR A 700 -15.48 -5.49 -5.91
CA THR A 700 -14.08 -5.43 -6.36
C THR A 700 -13.45 -4.05 -6.20
N VAL A 701 -12.16 -4.04 -5.86
CA VAL A 701 -11.26 -2.89 -5.87
C VAL A 701 -9.85 -3.35 -6.28
N ILE A 702 -8.99 -2.45 -6.73
CA ILE A 702 -7.56 -2.75 -6.82
C ILE A 702 -6.85 -1.97 -5.71
N ALA A 703 -6.54 -2.68 -4.63
CA ALA A 703 -5.81 -2.16 -3.49
C ALA A 703 -4.28 -2.15 -3.75
N PRO A 704 -3.48 -1.38 -3.00
CA PRO A 704 -2.02 -1.34 -3.15
C PRO A 704 -1.34 -2.70 -2.96
N THR A 705 -1.91 -3.61 -2.14
CA THR A 705 -1.32 -4.93 -1.83
C THR A 705 0.13 -4.90 -1.31
N GLY A 706 0.49 -3.91 -0.49
CA GLY A 706 1.84 -3.74 0.04
C GLY A 706 2.32 -4.96 0.85
N THR A 707 2.02 -5.00 2.15
CA THR A 707 2.47 -6.08 3.05
C THR A 707 1.99 -7.47 2.61
N ILE A 708 0.73 -7.61 2.18
CA ILE A 708 0.22 -8.92 1.74
C ILE A 708 0.84 -9.35 0.40
N GLY A 709 1.26 -8.41 -0.46
CA GLY A 709 2.04 -8.70 -1.65
C GLY A 709 3.39 -9.33 -1.31
N LEU A 710 4.10 -8.81 -0.29
CA LEU A 710 5.33 -9.41 0.22
C LEU A 710 5.11 -10.83 0.75
N VAL A 711 4.01 -11.06 1.47
CA VAL A 711 3.64 -12.41 1.96
C VAL A 711 3.36 -13.39 0.81
N MET A 712 2.73 -12.92 -0.27
CA MET A 712 2.48 -13.71 -1.47
C MET A 712 3.71 -13.82 -2.40
N ALA A 713 4.86 -13.27 -2.01
CA ALA A 713 6.06 -13.15 -2.86
C ALA A 713 5.74 -12.54 -4.25
N ALA A 714 4.81 -11.58 -4.28
CA ALA A 714 4.46 -10.86 -5.50
C ALA A 714 5.59 -9.90 -5.91
N ASP A 715 5.90 -9.87 -7.19
CA ASP A 715 6.95 -9.00 -7.74
C ASP A 715 6.41 -7.58 -8.04
N THR A 716 5.09 -7.46 -8.34
CA THR A 716 4.40 -6.18 -8.54
C THR A 716 3.09 -6.12 -7.78
N THR A 717 2.71 -4.94 -7.33
CA THR A 717 1.49 -4.69 -6.53
C THR A 717 0.36 -4.20 -7.43
N GLY A 718 -0.87 -4.65 -7.18
CA GLY A 718 -2.04 -4.21 -7.95
C GLY A 718 -1.83 -4.29 -9.46
N VAL A 719 -2.06 -3.16 -10.14
CA VAL A 719 -1.81 -2.96 -11.58
C VAL A 719 -0.47 -2.23 -11.86
N GLU A 720 0.40 -2.12 -10.86
CA GLU A 720 1.70 -1.46 -11.03
C GLU A 720 2.61 -2.27 -11.97
N PRO A 721 3.48 -1.60 -12.75
CA PRO A 721 4.53 -2.25 -13.52
C PRO A 721 5.66 -2.72 -12.61
N GLN A 722 6.66 -3.36 -13.17
CA GLN A 722 7.93 -3.62 -12.47
C GLN A 722 8.59 -2.29 -12.07
N PHE A 723 9.12 -2.26 -10.86
CA PHE A 723 9.84 -1.09 -10.38
C PHE A 723 11.32 -1.13 -10.79
N SER A 724 11.95 -2.31 -10.74
CA SER A 724 13.34 -2.53 -11.11
C SER A 724 13.57 -3.95 -11.63
N LEU A 725 14.59 -4.13 -12.48
CA LEU A 725 15.04 -5.44 -12.95
C LEU A 725 15.90 -6.18 -11.92
N VAL A 726 16.52 -5.45 -10.98
CA VAL A 726 17.34 -6.01 -9.89
C VAL A 726 16.66 -5.69 -8.57
N GLN A 727 16.45 -6.71 -7.75
CA GLN A 727 15.91 -6.59 -6.40
C GLN A 727 17.02 -6.79 -5.37
N TYR A 728 16.98 -6.03 -4.28
CA TYR A 728 17.88 -6.16 -3.16
C TYR A 728 17.14 -6.81 -1.98
N LYS A 729 17.62 -7.95 -1.48
CA LYS A 729 17.02 -8.63 -0.33
C LYS A 729 17.98 -8.64 0.85
N GLN A 730 17.56 -8.11 1.98
CA GLN A 730 18.32 -8.22 3.22
C GLN A 730 18.33 -9.66 3.76
N LEU A 731 19.50 -10.17 4.09
CA LEU A 731 19.69 -11.51 4.67
C LEU A 731 19.51 -11.50 6.18
N ALA A 732 19.12 -12.64 6.75
CA ALA A 732 18.86 -12.83 8.19
C ALA A 732 20.09 -12.58 9.10
N GLY A 733 21.32 -12.73 8.56
CA GLY A 733 22.57 -12.52 9.29
C GLY A 733 23.24 -11.16 9.07
N GLY A 734 22.53 -10.22 8.42
CA GLY A 734 23.15 -9.02 7.86
C GLY A 734 23.63 -9.27 6.41
N GLY A 735 23.90 -8.21 5.65
CA GLY A 735 24.24 -8.30 4.24
C GLY A 735 22.98 -8.21 3.33
N THR A 736 23.21 -7.82 2.08
CA THR A 736 22.15 -7.62 1.08
C THR A 736 22.39 -8.51 -0.13
N LEU A 737 21.42 -9.37 -0.46
CA LEU A 737 21.47 -10.22 -1.63
C LEU A 737 20.82 -9.51 -2.83
N ARG A 738 21.54 -9.43 -3.95
CA ARG A 738 21.02 -8.95 -5.23
C ARG A 738 20.39 -10.12 -5.99
N ILE A 739 19.20 -9.92 -6.49
CA ILE A 739 18.45 -10.97 -7.22
C ILE A 739 17.88 -10.36 -8.49
N ILE A 740 18.06 -11.05 -9.63
CA ILE A 740 17.38 -10.68 -10.88
C ILE A 740 15.87 -10.90 -10.72
N ASN A 741 15.08 -10.00 -11.28
CA ASN A 741 13.64 -10.21 -11.39
C ASN A 741 13.36 -11.49 -12.17
N ARG A 742 12.56 -12.39 -11.60
CA ARG A 742 12.25 -13.71 -12.18
C ARG A 742 11.58 -13.64 -13.56
N GLY A 743 10.89 -12.54 -13.84
CA GLY A 743 10.29 -12.28 -15.14
C GLY A 743 11.31 -12.12 -16.27
N VAL A 744 12.52 -11.62 -16.01
CA VAL A 744 13.52 -11.33 -17.03
C VAL A 744 13.96 -12.60 -17.79
N PRO A 745 14.47 -13.67 -17.13
CA PRO A 745 14.84 -14.89 -17.84
C PRO A 745 13.64 -15.54 -18.56
N SER A 746 12.47 -15.51 -17.96
CA SER A 746 11.25 -16.07 -18.55
C SER A 746 10.83 -15.31 -19.80
N ALA A 747 10.82 -13.99 -19.76
CA ALA A 747 10.51 -13.14 -20.92
C ALA A 747 11.51 -13.34 -22.06
N LEU A 748 12.80 -13.39 -21.76
CA LEU A 748 13.84 -13.63 -22.79
C LEU A 748 13.63 -14.99 -23.47
N LYS A 749 13.36 -16.05 -22.74
CA LYS A 749 13.02 -17.37 -23.32
C LYS A 749 11.77 -17.29 -24.18
N ARG A 750 10.73 -16.61 -23.74
CA ARG A 750 9.51 -16.38 -24.51
C ARG A 750 9.75 -15.63 -25.82
N LEU A 751 10.68 -14.66 -25.82
CA LEU A 751 11.08 -13.87 -26.98
C LEU A 751 12.03 -14.64 -27.93
N GLY A 752 12.40 -15.89 -27.60
CA GLY A 752 13.17 -16.81 -28.46
C GLY A 752 14.68 -16.76 -28.26
N TYR A 753 15.17 -16.17 -27.16
CA TYR A 753 16.60 -16.22 -26.82
C TYR A 753 16.99 -17.59 -26.27
N LYS A 754 18.19 -18.06 -26.65
CA LYS A 754 18.76 -19.32 -26.16
C LYS A 754 19.31 -19.15 -24.74
N ASP A 755 19.45 -20.24 -23.98
CA ASP A 755 19.94 -20.21 -22.60
C ASP A 755 21.28 -19.47 -22.46
N SER A 756 22.21 -19.63 -23.42
CA SER A 756 23.48 -18.90 -23.41
C SER A 756 23.34 -17.38 -23.61
N GLU A 757 22.38 -16.97 -24.45
CA GLU A 757 22.07 -15.55 -24.67
C GLU A 757 21.36 -14.97 -23.43
N VAL A 758 20.42 -15.72 -22.82
CA VAL A 758 19.76 -15.36 -21.57
C VAL A 758 20.78 -15.15 -20.45
N THR A 759 21.74 -16.09 -20.30
CA THR A 759 22.81 -15.96 -19.30
C THR A 759 23.65 -14.69 -19.54
N ALA A 760 24.08 -14.43 -20.77
CA ALA A 760 24.87 -13.25 -21.08
C ALA A 760 24.12 -11.93 -20.81
N ILE A 761 22.80 -11.88 -21.07
CA ILE A 761 21.95 -10.73 -20.77
C ILE A 761 21.78 -10.57 -19.25
N VAL A 762 21.56 -11.65 -18.52
CA VAL A 762 21.44 -11.64 -17.05
C VAL A 762 22.76 -11.21 -16.41
N ASP A 763 23.90 -11.70 -16.89
CA ASP A 763 25.22 -11.29 -16.41
C ASP A 763 25.49 -9.80 -16.67
N HIS A 764 25.02 -9.26 -17.79
CA HIS A 764 25.06 -7.82 -18.05
C HIS A 764 24.27 -7.03 -16.99
N ILE A 765 23.05 -7.45 -16.66
CA ILE A 765 22.20 -6.76 -15.68
C ILE A 765 22.76 -6.90 -14.26
N MET A 766 23.16 -8.10 -13.87
CA MET A 766 23.54 -8.45 -12.48
C MET A 766 25.01 -8.28 -12.18
N GLY A 767 25.85 -8.30 -13.21
CA GLY A 767 27.28 -8.47 -13.11
C GLY A 767 27.71 -9.91 -12.92
N THR A 768 28.98 -10.17 -13.20
CA THR A 768 29.56 -11.52 -13.11
C THR A 768 29.88 -11.94 -11.66
N GLY A 769 29.98 -11.00 -10.73
CA GLY A 769 30.40 -11.23 -9.35
C GLY A 769 31.85 -11.73 -9.24
N ARG A 770 32.66 -11.59 -10.29
CA ARG A 770 34.02 -12.12 -10.37
C ARG A 770 34.99 -11.12 -10.98
N LEU A 771 36.26 -11.19 -10.56
CA LEU A 771 37.34 -10.39 -11.13
C LEU A 771 37.71 -10.83 -12.56
N SER A 772 37.50 -12.11 -12.87
CA SER A 772 37.88 -12.65 -14.18
C SER A 772 37.13 -11.98 -15.32
N GLY A 773 37.84 -11.46 -16.31
CA GLY A 773 37.33 -10.75 -17.46
C GLY A 773 37.00 -9.28 -17.20
N SER A 774 37.22 -8.73 -15.98
CA SER A 774 36.97 -7.33 -15.69
C SER A 774 38.14 -6.45 -16.18
N PRO A 775 37.89 -5.28 -16.78
CA PRO A 775 38.91 -4.37 -17.25
C PRO A 775 39.84 -3.91 -16.12
N GLY A 776 41.14 -4.12 -16.28
CA GLY A 776 42.18 -3.69 -15.33
C GLY A 776 42.22 -4.46 -14.00
N LEU A 777 41.26 -5.31 -13.71
CA LEU A 777 41.12 -6.10 -12.46
C LEU A 777 41.12 -7.61 -12.69
N ASP A 778 41.36 -8.08 -13.93
CA ASP A 778 41.52 -9.51 -14.20
C ASP A 778 42.62 -10.11 -13.29
N PRO A 779 42.39 -11.29 -12.70
CA PRO A 779 43.38 -11.93 -11.83
C PRO A 779 44.79 -12.01 -12.39
N SER A 780 44.97 -12.12 -13.72
CA SER A 780 46.28 -12.13 -14.35
C SER A 780 46.99 -10.77 -14.20
N VAL A 781 46.24 -9.67 -14.39
CA VAL A 781 46.78 -8.30 -14.25
C VAL A 781 47.09 -7.98 -12.81
N LEU A 782 46.24 -8.37 -11.87
CA LEU A 782 46.46 -8.16 -10.44
C LEU A 782 47.66 -8.95 -9.90
N LYS A 783 47.87 -10.18 -10.39
CA LYS A 783 49.10 -10.96 -10.05
C LYS A 783 50.36 -10.27 -10.51
N GLU A 784 50.38 -9.61 -11.64
CA GLU A 784 51.55 -8.79 -12.09
C GLU A 784 51.83 -7.63 -11.13
N LYS A 785 50.81 -7.14 -10.41
CA LYS A 785 50.91 -6.11 -9.36
C LYS A 785 51.16 -6.66 -7.96
N GLY A 786 51.39 -7.97 -7.81
CA GLY A 786 51.77 -8.63 -6.57
C GLY A 786 50.59 -9.22 -5.75
N PHE A 787 49.40 -9.24 -6.28
CA PHE A 787 48.26 -9.90 -5.59
C PHE A 787 48.43 -11.41 -5.59
N THR A 788 48.29 -12.01 -4.40
CA THR A 788 48.34 -13.46 -4.22
C THR A 788 46.98 -14.10 -4.44
N ASP A 789 46.96 -15.41 -4.68
CA ASP A 789 45.67 -16.15 -4.81
C ASP A 789 44.81 -16.04 -3.55
N GLU A 790 45.42 -15.94 -2.37
CA GLU A 790 44.73 -15.75 -1.08
C GLU A 790 44.03 -14.37 -1.03
N VAL A 791 44.71 -13.30 -1.39
CA VAL A 791 44.17 -11.94 -1.42
C VAL A 791 43.03 -11.83 -2.46
N LEU A 792 43.22 -12.43 -3.65
CA LEU A 792 42.18 -12.46 -4.68
C LEU A 792 40.93 -13.24 -4.20
N SER A 793 41.15 -14.34 -3.49
CA SER A 793 40.04 -15.10 -2.90
C SER A 793 39.28 -14.30 -1.82
N ASN A 794 39.99 -13.51 -0.99
CA ASN A 794 39.37 -12.63 -0.01
C ASN A 794 38.53 -11.54 -0.67
N ILE A 795 39.04 -10.91 -1.74
CA ILE A 795 38.32 -9.91 -2.52
C ILE A 795 37.04 -10.52 -3.09
N GLU A 796 37.15 -11.66 -3.80
CA GLU A 796 35.97 -12.31 -4.39
C GLU A 796 34.95 -12.77 -3.31
N SER A 797 35.43 -13.19 -2.16
CA SER A 797 34.55 -13.59 -1.04
C SER A 797 33.82 -12.40 -0.41
N SER A 798 34.37 -11.18 -0.51
CA SER A 798 33.75 -9.97 0.00
C SER A 798 32.71 -9.37 -0.97
N MET A 799 32.73 -9.73 -2.26
CA MET A 799 31.86 -9.15 -3.29
C MET A 799 30.36 -9.23 -3.02
N PRO A 800 29.82 -10.30 -2.43
CA PRO A 800 28.39 -10.36 -2.12
C PRO A 800 27.91 -9.30 -1.11
N ASP A 801 28.82 -8.79 -0.29
CA ASP A 801 28.52 -7.86 0.80
C ASP A 801 28.81 -6.39 0.47
N VAL A 802 29.31 -6.10 -0.75
CA VAL A 802 29.66 -4.75 -1.18
C VAL A 802 28.94 -4.38 -2.49
N PHE A 803 28.77 -3.07 -2.71
CA PHE A 803 28.06 -2.51 -3.88
C PHE A 803 28.98 -1.74 -4.85
N ASP A 804 30.21 -1.55 -4.48
CA ASP A 804 31.24 -0.87 -5.28
C ASP A 804 32.55 -1.62 -5.12
N ILE A 805 33.27 -1.75 -6.23
CA ILE A 805 34.55 -2.48 -6.27
C ILE A 805 35.60 -1.88 -5.36
N ARG A 806 35.55 -0.57 -5.11
CA ARG A 806 36.48 0.12 -4.19
C ARG A 806 36.39 -0.45 -2.78
N SER A 807 35.17 -0.81 -2.34
CA SER A 807 34.95 -1.42 -1.02
C SER A 807 35.55 -2.81 -0.89
N ALA A 808 35.55 -3.60 -1.99
CA ALA A 808 36.19 -4.92 -2.04
C ALA A 808 37.71 -4.82 -2.05
N PHE A 809 38.29 -3.66 -2.42
CA PHE A 809 39.74 -3.37 -2.37
C PHE A 809 40.12 -2.50 -1.17
N SER A 810 39.28 -2.41 -0.15
CA SER A 810 39.61 -1.65 1.07
C SER A 810 40.71 -2.33 1.89
N PRO A 811 41.51 -1.59 2.67
CA PRO A 811 42.52 -2.18 3.55
C PRO A 811 42.00 -3.24 4.49
N SER A 812 40.74 -3.15 4.93
CA SER A 812 40.08 -4.16 5.79
C SER A 812 39.89 -5.51 5.10
N VAL A 813 39.73 -5.54 3.77
CA VAL A 813 39.58 -6.77 2.98
C VAL A 813 40.96 -7.28 2.54
N LEU A 814 41.84 -6.39 2.11
CA LEU A 814 43.18 -6.74 1.61
C LEU A 814 44.14 -7.19 2.74
N GLY A 815 43.96 -6.67 3.95
CA GLY A 815 44.82 -6.86 5.10
C GLY A 815 45.99 -5.84 5.16
N ASP A 816 46.24 -5.31 6.35
CA ASP A 816 47.26 -4.27 6.60
C ASP A 816 48.67 -4.65 6.11
N ASP A 817 49.04 -5.90 6.35
CA ASP A 817 50.40 -6.39 5.96
C ASP A 817 50.55 -6.37 4.43
N PHE A 818 49.57 -6.76 3.66
CA PHE A 818 49.58 -6.72 2.20
C PHE A 818 49.59 -5.26 1.69
N CYS A 819 48.75 -4.39 2.25
CA CYS A 819 48.68 -2.98 1.88
C CYS A 819 50.02 -2.28 2.08
N LYS A 820 50.71 -2.55 3.18
CA LYS A 820 52.01 -1.91 3.48
C LYS A 820 53.15 -2.56 2.74
N SER A 821 53.25 -3.90 2.68
CA SER A 821 54.41 -4.59 2.13
C SER A 821 54.42 -4.71 0.61
N VAL A 822 53.25 -4.81 -0.02
CA VAL A 822 53.11 -4.99 -1.48
C VAL A 822 52.65 -3.72 -2.15
N LEU A 823 51.66 -3.03 -1.62
CA LEU A 823 51.09 -1.83 -2.24
C LEU A 823 51.78 -0.53 -1.77
N ALA A 824 52.73 -0.63 -0.82
CA ALA A 824 53.50 0.52 -0.31
C ALA A 824 52.60 1.65 0.28
N MET A 825 51.50 1.30 0.88
CA MET A 825 50.57 2.24 1.55
C MET A 825 51.13 2.64 2.93
N THR A 826 50.89 3.87 3.35
CA THR A 826 51.22 4.35 4.69
C THR A 826 50.18 3.93 5.72
N ASP A 827 50.52 4.07 7.04
CA ASP A 827 49.57 3.84 8.12
C ASP A 827 48.37 4.80 8.03
N GLU A 828 48.60 6.05 7.56
CA GLU A 828 47.53 7.04 7.35
C GLU A 828 46.61 6.63 6.19
N ASP A 829 47.15 6.10 5.08
CA ASP A 829 46.38 5.60 3.95
C ASP A 829 45.47 4.42 4.37
N CYS A 830 46.03 3.48 5.16
CA CYS A 830 45.29 2.30 5.66
C CYS A 830 44.17 2.68 6.63
N GLN A 831 44.29 3.81 7.35
CA GLN A 831 43.26 4.29 8.30
C GLN A 831 42.22 5.21 7.67
N ASN A 832 42.52 5.72 6.47
CA ASN A 832 41.63 6.64 5.75
C ASN A 832 40.52 5.85 5.03
N VAL A 833 39.29 5.89 5.54
CA VAL A 833 38.14 5.21 4.95
C VAL A 833 37.83 5.67 3.51
N PHE A 834 38.26 6.85 3.13
CA PHE A 834 38.04 7.42 1.79
C PHE A 834 39.27 7.21 0.84
N PHE A 835 40.29 6.44 1.24
CA PHE A 835 41.43 6.17 0.40
C PHE A 835 41.06 5.21 -0.74
N ASP A 836 41.32 5.64 -1.99
CA ASP A 836 41.06 4.83 -3.18
C ASP A 836 42.27 3.96 -3.54
N THR A 837 42.27 2.73 -3.04
CA THR A 837 43.33 1.73 -3.29
C THR A 837 43.48 1.43 -4.80
N LEU A 838 42.37 1.42 -5.57
CA LEU A 838 42.40 1.12 -7.00
C LEU A 838 43.09 2.24 -7.80
N ALA A 839 42.81 3.48 -7.46
CA ALA A 839 43.55 4.62 -8.02
C ALA A 839 45.05 4.59 -7.63
N HIS A 840 45.35 4.20 -6.39
CA HIS A 840 46.72 4.06 -5.90
C HIS A 840 47.54 3.03 -6.69
N ILE A 841 46.96 1.91 -7.06
CA ILE A 841 47.59 0.87 -7.87
C ILE A 841 47.61 1.20 -9.38
N GLY A 842 47.12 2.39 -9.76
CA GLY A 842 47.24 2.95 -11.09
C GLY A 842 46.10 2.70 -12.05
N LEU A 843 44.89 2.39 -11.55
CA LEU A 843 43.69 2.34 -12.41
C LEU A 843 43.14 3.76 -12.59
N SER A 844 42.67 4.06 -13.80
CA SER A 844 41.93 5.29 -14.05
C SER A 844 40.49 5.19 -13.47
N ALA A 845 39.87 6.34 -13.18
CA ALA A 845 38.48 6.36 -12.75
C ALA A 845 37.55 5.67 -13.78
N GLU A 846 37.84 5.80 -15.07
CA GLU A 846 37.07 5.14 -16.15
C GLU A 846 37.21 3.61 -16.11
N ASP A 847 38.46 3.10 -15.86
CA ASP A 847 38.67 1.66 -15.74
C ASP A 847 38.01 1.07 -14.51
N ILE A 848 38.04 1.80 -13.38
CA ILE A 848 37.33 1.40 -12.14
C ILE A 848 35.82 1.33 -12.38
N GLU A 849 35.24 2.32 -13.04
CA GLU A 849 33.81 2.30 -13.37
C GLU A 849 33.46 1.15 -14.31
N ARG A 850 34.24 0.92 -15.38
CA ARG A 850 33.99 -0.23 -16.29
C ARG A 850 34.15 -1.57 -15.59
N ALA A 851 35.12 -1.70 -14.68
CA ALA A 851 35.25 -2.92 -13.89
C ALA A 851 34.07 -3.10 -12.93
N ASN A 852 33.60 -2.01 -12.33
CA ASN A 852 32.41 -2.01 -11.47
C ASN A 852 31.17 -2.49 -12.24
N ASP A 853 30.95 -1.97 -13.45
CA ASP A 853 29.83 -2.37 -14.31
C ASP A 853 29.91 -3.86 -14.70
N VAL A 854 31.10 -4.41 -14.99
CA VAL A 854 31.26 -5.84 -15.32
C VAL A 854 31.03 -6.72 -14.08
N ILE A 855 31.54 -6.32 -12.91
CA ILE A 855 31.49 -7.14 -11.69
C ILE A 855 30.12 -7.05 -11.00
N PHE A 856 29.56 -5.86 -10.89
CA PHE A 856 28.28 -5.61 -10.19
C PHE A 856 27.11 -5.39 -11.14
N GLY A 857 27.36 -5.38 -12.46
CA GLY A 857 26.34 -5.23 -13.50
C GLY A 857 25.85 -3.79 -13.71
N TYR A 858 25.27 -3.58 -14.86
CA TYR A 858 24.70 -2.28 -15.26
C TYR A 858 23.39 -1.96 -14.52
N GLY A 859 22.74 -2.97 -13.89
CA GLY A 859 21.42 -2.82 -13.30
C GLY A 859 20.30 -2.55 -14.30
N SER A 860 20.64 -2.35 -15.58
CA SER A 860 19.73 -2.12 -16.71
C SER A 860 19.97 -3.18 -17.80
N ILE A 861 18.94 -3.44 -18.61
CA ILE A 861 19.03 -4.33 -19.77
C ILE A 861 19.51 -3.59 -21.04
N GLU A 862 19.54 -2.26 -21.00
CA GLU A 862 20.00 -1.44 -22.12
C GLU A 862 21.46 -1.75 -22.45
N GLY A 863 21.76 -1.97 -23.73
CA GLY A 863 23.11 -2.34 -24.17
C GLY A 863 23.51 -3.80 -23.92
N ALA A 864 22.61 -4.64 -23.41
CA ALA A 864 22.91 -6.05 -23.16
C ALA A 864 23.31 -6.80 -24.46
N PRO A 865 24.32 -7.69 -24.41
CA PRO A 865 24.86 -8.34 -25.59
C PRO A 865 23.81 -9.25 -26.27
N GLY A 866 23.60 -9.04 -27.56
CA GLY A 866 22.70 -9.85 -28.38
C GLY A 866 21.21 -9.54 -28.20
N LEU A 867 20.84 -8.61 -27.31
CA LEU A 867 19.44 -8.18 -27.12
C LEU A 867 19.00 -7.32 -28.32
N LYS A 868 17.82 -7.65 -28.87
CA LYS A 868 17.23 -6.87 -29.96
C LYS A 868 16.53 -5.63 -29.41
N GLU A 869 16.68 -4.51 -30.12
CA GLU A 869 16.09 -3.23 -29.74
C GLU A 869 14.54 -3.30 -29.62
N GLU A 870 13.89 -4.04 -30.52
CA GLU A 870 12.43 -4.26 -30.52
C GLU A 870 11.91 -4.94 -29.25
N HIS A 871 12.76 -5.61 -28.48
CA HIS A 871 12.39 -6.33 -27.26
C HIS A 871 12.63 -5.51 -25.98
N LEU A 872 13.34 -4.37 -26.06
CA LEU A 872 13.64 -3.54 -24.89
C LEU A 872 12.40 -3.13 -24.09
N ALA A 873 11.33 -2.75 -24.79
CA ALA A 873 10.10 -2.26 -24.16
C ALA A 873 9.43 -3.29 -23.21
N VAL A 874 9.70 -4.58 -23.39
CA VAL A 874 9.17 -5.63 -22.47
C VAL A 874 9.76 -5.51 -21.08
N PHE A 875 10.95 -4.92 -20.97
CA PHE A 875 11.73 -4.79 -19.74
C PHE A 875 11.73 -3.37 -19.16
N ASP A 876 10.96 -2.45 -19.76
CA ASP A 876 10.81 -1.10 -19.21
C ASP A 876 10.14 -1.17 -17.84
N CYS A 877 10.68 -0.42 -16.88
CA CYS A 877 10.18 -0.36 -15.52
C CYS A 877 9.54 1.02 -15.23
N ALA A 878 8.93 1.16 -14.06
CA ALA A 878 8.31 2.43 -13.64
C ALA A 878 9.30 3.60 -13.62
N THR A 879 10.57 3.32 -13.31
CA THR A 879 11.68 4.29 -13.30
C THR A 879 12.86 3.71 -14.08
N PRO A 880 13.80 4.54 -14.57
CA PRO A 880 15.02 4.06 -15.21
C PRO A 880 15.80 3.12 -14.29
N CYS A 881 16.24 1.98 -14.83
CA CYS A 881 16.91 0.95 -14.05
C CYS A 881 18.42 1.11 -14.07
N GLY A 882 19.06 0.89 -12.91
CA GLY A 882 20.53 0.94 -12.77
C GLY A 882 21.11 2.35 -12.95
N LYS A 883 22.44 2.43 -12.99
CA LYS A 883 23.17 3.70 -13.07
C LYS A 883 23.12 4.33 -14.46
N HIS A 884 23.01 3.49 -15.49
CA HIS A 884 23.12 3.89 -16.90
C HIS A 884 21.79 3.78 -17.67
N GLY A 885 20.75 3.26 -17.06
CA GLY A 885 19.46 3.13 -17.72
C GLY A 885 18.81 4.49 -17.95
N THR A 886 18.21 4.63 -19.11
CA THR A 886 17.53 5.86 -19.57
C THR A 886 16.05 5.60 -19.84
N ARG A 887 15.66 4.36 -20.05
CA ARG A 887 14.32 3.94 -20.43
C ARG A 887 13.44 3.75 -19.18
N SER A 888 12.22 4.25 -19.27
CA SER A 888 11.15 3.98 -18.31
C SER A 888 9.81 3.93 -19.04
N ILE A 889 8.79 3.47 -18.36
CA ILE A 889 7.42 3.50 -18.87
C ILE A 889 6.92 4.95 -18.86
N ASP A 890 6.37 5.41 -19.99
CA ASP A 890 5.77 6.73 -20.11
C ASP A 890 4.55 6.86 -19.18
N TRP A 891 4.36 8.02 -18.58
CA TRP A 891 3.29 8.26 -17.62
C TRP A 891 1.89 8.03 -18.22
N GLN A 892 1.70 8.27 -19.53
CA GLN A 892 0.46 7.98 -20.23
C GLN A 892 0.06 6.50 -20.13
N ALA A 893 1.05 5.59 -20.21
CA ALA A 893 0.79 4.15 -20.11
C ALA A 893 0.26 3.75 -18.73
N HIS A 894 0.70 4.42 -17.66
CA HIS A 894 0.17 4.21 -16.33
C HIS A 894 -1.31 4.60 -16.25
N VAL A 895 -1.69 5.74 -16.84
CA VAL A 895 -3.09 6.20 -16.89
C VAL A 895 -3.96 5.27 -17.73
N LEU A 896 -3.46 4.85 -18.90
CA LEU A 896 -4.19 3.95 -19.81
C LEU A 896 -4.38 2.55 -19.23
N MET A 897 -3.41 2.03 -18.46
CA MET A 897 -3.57 0.77 -17.74
C MET A 897 -4.70 0.83 -16.70
N MET A 898 -4.81 1.95 -15.97
CA MET A 898 -5.96 2.18 -15.08
C MET A 898 -7.26 2.24 -15.86
N ALA A 899 -7.27 2.98 -16.98
CA ALA A 899 -8.44 3.14 -17.84
C ALA A 899 -8.92 1.80 -18.41
N ALA A 900 -8.00 0.87 -18.71
CA ALA A 900 -8.33 -0.47 -19.15
C ALA A 900 -8.99 -1.34 -18.06
N ALA A 901 -8.62 -1.15 -16.80
CA ALA A 901 -9.17 -1.90 -15.67
C ALA A 901 -10.44 -1.27 -15.10
N GLN A 902 -10.54 0.07 -15.02
CA GLN A 902 -11.59 0.79 -14.29
C GLN A 902 -13.03 0.43 -14.69
N PRO A 903 -13.37 0.21 -15.99
CA PRO A 903 -14.72 -0.20 -16.39
C PRO A 903 -15.16 -1.55 -15.82
N PHE A 904 -14.25 -2.30 -15.22
CA PHE A 904 -14.47 -3.64 -14.66
C PHE A 904 -14.19 -3.72 -13.15
N ILE A 905 -13.94 -2.59 -12.51
CA ILE A 905 -13.73 -2.52 -11.04
C ILE A 905 -14.89 -1.71 -10.46
N SER A 906 -15.70 -2.36 -9.63
CA SER A 906 -16.90 -1.74 -9.04
C SER A 906 -16.57 -0.59 -8.06
N GLY A 907 -15.50 -0.72 -7.29
CA GLY A 907 -14.89 0.40 -6.57
C GLY A 907 -13.98 1.22 -7.46
N ALA A 908 -12.75 1.46 -7.01
CA ALA A 908 -11.73 2.19 -7.75
C ALA A 908 -10.37 1.47 -7.70
N ILE A 909 -9.34 2.13 -8.19
CA ILE A 909 -8.00 1.56 -8.33
C ILE A 909 -7.00 2.46 -7.62
N SER A 910 -6.23 1.87 -6.71
CA SER A 910 -5.06 2.52 -6.14
C SER A 910 -3.86 2.27 -7.06
N LYS A 911 -3.36 3.34 -7.64
CA LYS A 911 -2.18 3.31 -8.50
C LYS A 911 -1.47 4.66 -8.50
N THR A 912 -0.15 4.60 -8.49
CA THR A 912 0.69 5.79 -8.63
C THR A 912 1.06 5.99 -10.11
N ILE A 913 0.85 7.19 -10.62
CA ILE A 913 1.38 7.61 -11.92
C ILE A 913 2.81 8.10 -11.67
N ASN A 914 3.79 7.21 -11.92
CA ASN A 914 5.19 7.55 -11.75
C ASN A 914 5.67 8.42 -12.92
N MET A 915 6.39 9.49 -12.59
CA MET A 915 6.94 10.43 -13.56
C MET A 915 8.42 10.68 -13.27
N PRO A 916 9.25 10.86 -14.31
CA PRO A 916 10.68 11.17 -14.13
C PRO A 916 10.85 12.55 -13.49
N ALA A 917 12.03 12.80 -12.88
CA ALA A 917 12.37 14.10 -12.30
C ALA A 917 12.28 15.26 -13.30
N SER A 918 12.43 14.98 -14.59
CA SER A 918 12.32 15.95 -15.69
C SER A 918 10.90 16.33 -16.07
N ALA A 919 9.88 15.64 -15.52
CA ALA A 919 8.48 15.94 -15.82
C ALA A 919 8.12 17.37 -15.40
N SER A 920 7.41 18.06 -16.27
CA SER A 920 6.96 19.45 -16.08
C SER A 920 5.64 19.51 -15.32
N ILE A 921 5.24 20.72 -14.91
CA ILE A 921 3.92 20.98 -14.35
C ILE A 921 2.82 20.68 -15.38
N ASP A 922 3.10 20.92 -16.66
CA ASP A 922 2.17 20.62 -17.76
C ASP A 922 1.93 19.12 -17.89
N ASP A 923 2.96 18.27 -17.72
CA ASP A 923 2.78 16.81 -17.71
C ASP A 923 1.85 16.35 -16.58
N ILE A 924 1.94 16.96 -15.39
CA ILE A 924 1.03 16.66 -14.27
C ILE A 924 -0.42 17.03 -14.64
N ARG A 925 -0.60 18.24 -15.23
CA ARG A 925 -1.92 18.71 -15.66
C ARG A 925 -2.52 17.76 -16.71
N GLU A 926 -1.74 17.42 -17.74
CA GLU A 926 -2.15 16.51 -18.81
C GLU A 926 -2.47 15.11 -18.27
N ALA A 927 -1.75 14.61 -17.27
CA ALA A 927 -2.05 13.31 -16.63
C ALA A 927 -3.40 13.32 -15.92
N TYR A 928 -3.75 14.40 -15.23
CA TYR A 928 -5.06 14.54 -14.60
C TYR A 928 -6.18 14.65 -15.64
N GLU A 929 -5.97 15.43 -16.72
CA GLU A 929 -6.93 15.61 -17.81
C GLU A 929 -7.13 14.31 -18.60
N LEU A 930 -6.05 13.58 -18.92
CA LEU A 930 -6.12 12.26 -19.54
C LEU A 930 -6.85 11.25 -18.64
N SER A 931 -6.57 11.27 -17.35
CA SER A 931 -7.24 10.40 -16.38
C SER A 931 -8.76 10.67 -16.33
N HIS A 932 -9.18 11.93 -16.38
CA HIS A 932 -10.59 12.31 -16.49
C HIS A 932 -11.21 11.80 -17.79
N SER A 933 -10.61 12.14 -18.93
CA SER A 933 -11.15 11.81 -20.26
C SER A 933 -11.20 10.31 -20.56
N THR A 934 -10.45 9.50 -19.81
CA THR A 934 -10.43 8.03 -19.91
C THR A 934 -11.26 7.32 -18.84
N MET A 935 -12.15 8.05 -18.13
CA MET A 935 -13.10 7.51 -17.14
C MET A 935 -12.43 6.90 -15.88
N ASN A 936 -11.22 7.29 -15.53
CA ASN A 936 -10.66 6.92 -14.24
C ASN A 936 -11.41 7.63 -13.10
N LYS A 937 -11.56 6.97 -11.95
CA LYS A 937 -12.25 7.55 -10.78
C LYS A 937 -11.33 8.41 -9.93
N ALA A 938 -10.03 8.11 -9.91
CA ALA A 938 -9.02 8.85 -9.17
C ALA A 938 -7.68 8.86 -9.91
N CYS A 939 -6.84 9.82 -9.59
CA CYS A 939 -5.47 9.89 -10.10
C CYS A 939 -4.56 10.48 -9.02
N ALA A 940 -3.45 9.78 -8.74
CA ALA A 940 -2.38 10.25 -7.87
C ALA A 940 -1.06 10.18 -8.65
N VAL A 941 -0.32 11.28 -8.67
CA VAL A 941 0.96 11.38 -9.39
C VAL A 941 2.13 11.39 -8.40
N TYR A 942 3.25 10.83 -8.82
CA TYR A 942 4.50 10.92 -8.09
C TYR A 942 5.64 11.21 -9.06
N ARG A 943 6.16 12.44 -8.99
CA ARG A 943 7.36 12.83 -9.74
C ARG A 943 8.60 12.51 -8.90
N ASP A 944 9.59 11.88 -9.50
CA ASP A 944 10.86 11.63 -8.83
C ASP A 944 11.50 12.95 -8.35
N GLY A 945 11.94 13.00 -7.10
CA GLY A 945 12.46 14.21 -6.47
C GLY A 945 11.39 15.19 -5.94
N SER A 946 10.10 14.85 -5.96
CA SER A 946 9.03 15.74 -5.45
C SER A 946 8.98 15.83 -3.92
N LYS A 947 9.53 14.87 -3.19
CA LYS A 947 9.63 14.92 -1.72
C LYS A 947 11.07 15.02 -1.26
N LEU A 948 11.30 15.75 -0.16
CA LEU A 948 12.64 15.89 0.47
C LEU A 948 13.14 14.56 1.02
N SER A 949 12.23 13.77 1.63
CA SER A 949 12.50 12.40 2.04
C SER A 949 11.95 11.45 1.00
N GLN A 950 12.83 10.78 0.28
CA GLN A 950 12.44 9.70 -0.63
C GLN A 950 12.70 8.35 0.03
N PRO A 951 11.78 7.36 -0.08
CA PRO A 951 12.10 5.99 0.29
C PRO A 951 13.32 5.55 -0.50
N CYS A 952 14.38 5.16 0.19
CA CYS A 952 15.54 4.60 -0.48
C CYS A 952 15.10 3.38 -1.29
N LEU A 953 15.66 3.16 -2.50
CA LEU A 953 15.38 2.03 -3.39
C LEU A 953 15.69 0.64 -2.77
N LEU A 954 16.15 0.62 -1.53
CA LEU A 954 16.26 -0.57 -0.71
C LEU A 954 14.85 -0.96 -0.22
N TYR A 955 14.32 -2.04 -0.78
CA TYR A 955 13.13 -2.73 -0.26
C TYR A 955 13.38 -3.14 1.20
N THR A 956 13.12 -2.24 2.13
CA THR A 956 12.89 -2.60 3.51
C THR A 956 11.43 -2.96 3.68
N SER A 957 11.11 -3.84 4.60
CA SER A 957 9.71 -4.21 4.92
C SER A 957 8.85 -2.99 5.32
N ASP A 958 9.47 -1.85 5.58
CA ASP A 958 8.84 -0.60 5.97
C ASP A 958 8.49 0.28 4.75
N ALA A 959 9.26 0.22 3.64
CA ALA A 959 8.97 1.02 2.44
C ALA A 959 7.66 0.65 1.73
N ALA A 960 7.18 -0.59 1.88
CA ALA A 960 5.88 -0.99 1.32
C ALA A 960 4.69 -0.51 2.16
N ASP A 961 4.89 -0.20 3.45
CA ASP A 961 3.87 0.39 4.32
C ASP A 961 3.81 1.92 4.18
N ASP A 962 4.88 2.55 3.64
CA ASP A 962 5.00 4.01 3.48
C ASP A 962 4.36 4.52 2.19
N GLN A 963 4.09 3.65 1.21
CA GLN A 963 3.40 3.99 -0.05
C GLN A 963 1.90 3.62 -0.02
N ALA A 964 1.39 3.07 1.09
CA ALA A 964 -0.02 2.68 1.23
C ALA A 964 -0.81 3.63 2.14
#